data_f9254052904334d91c206dc3d07bc301
#
_entry.id   f9254052904334d91c206dc3d07bc301
#
_cell.length_a   1.000
_cell.length_b   1.000
_cell.length_c   1.000
_cell.angle_alpha   90.00
_cell.angle_beta   90.00
_cell.angle_gamma   90.00
#
_symmetry.space_group_name_H-M   'P 1'
#
loop_
_entity.id
_entity.type
_entity.pdbx_description
1 polymer ?
#
loop_
_entity_poly.entity_id
_entity_poly.type
_entity_poly.pdbx_seq_one_letter_code
_entity_poly.pdbx_strand_id
1 'polypeptide(L)'
;MKPSTPLVVAVICLLSTAAYPSSVPVFSCFELTITAKAFSGNPFDPSQNDIQMVVTDPKGQTISIPAFYDGDNTWRVRFTPQKPGIYRYRILARGNIELEGTPTAGSFRAVASKNRGFVRINPSLRTRFAFSTGEPFFPVGHNVAWPSRWQSQFVDYDAFFAKMGAAGENWARVWMAAWGGLNIEWTPGRLGSYNLEAARYLDRILALAEKHGIFIQLVIQHHGQFSTRVNPNWNENPMNEALGGFLSKPGEFFTNARAKELFKRKARYIVARWGYSTHIFAWELFNEVQYTDHPGWDAVAQWHSEMASYIRSIDPYKHLITTSSPDPSSPVWESMDFFQEHFYNDDPAIAASGDPNPSRFTKPYFVGEWGATNGAGPTENGAEFLRRGLWSGIMTGASAAPMFWDWDYIHRHDFYKQIGVTAKIVNAAGLPGRGDLRQTKPQVNCKDLGPLVVAPQQDWGAVQRFEFRITPDNDGPLPGLPSFIHGRFHRDMMPKPITLHLKCSNPTAVRIAIARWARAGAVVKLSLDGSETTRLELPPAEADVHRRTELTVNVPAGEHSLEIDNAGDDWYVLSTITIEKYAPKLRAKGLVAKDLAVLWVRNSAPETGDVSGTVAISGLENSRFALWKFNTSDGTSARLGTVTAKNGSAEVPIRSLASDEVYVLRKART
;
A
#
# COMPACT_ATOMS: atom_id res chain seq x y z
N MET A 1 -57.02 -5.00 -33.20
CA MET A 1 -56.01 -5.15 -32.15
C MET A 1 -56.22 -6.53 -31.56
N LYS A 2 -55.25 -7.44 -31.82
CA LYS A 2 -55.25 -8.79 -31.24
C LYS A 2 -54.29 -8.75 -30.02
N PRO A 3 -54.60 -9.37 -28.89
CA PRO A 3 -53.71 -9.40 -27.74
C PRO A 3 -52.58 -10.39 -27.98
N SER A 4 -51.35 -9.95 -27.71
CA SER A 4 -50.15 -10.74 -27.74
C SER A 4 -50.03 -11.61 -26.48
N THR A 5 -49.95 -12.92 -26.69
CA THR A 5 -49.70 -13.93 -25.65
C THR A 5 -48.25 -13.82 -25.12
N PRO A 6 -48.01 -13.83 -23.83
CA PRO A 6 -46.64 -13.86 -23.32
C PRO A 6 -46.04 -15.26 -23.49
N LEU A 7 -44.85 -15.27 -24.08
CA LEU A 7 -44.00 -16.45 -24.22
C LEU A 7 -43.41 -16.80 -22.84
N VAL A 8 -43.91 -17.85 -22.21
CA VAL A 8 -43.34 -18.43 -21.00
C VAL A 8 -42.11 -19.24 -21.42
N VAL A 9 -40.90 -18.66 -21.21
CA VAL A 9 -39.67 -19.41 -21.36
C VAL A 9 -39.52 -20.28 -20.10
N ALA A 10 -39.81 -21.55 -20.21
CA ALA A 10 -39.48 -22.55 -19.19
C ALA A 10 -37.96 -22.72 -19.16
N VAL A 11 -37.30 -22.18 -18.13
CA VAL A 11 -35.92 -22.50 -17.81
C VAL A 11 -35.90 -23.93 -17.28
N ILE A 12 -35.57 -24.88 -18.15
CA ILE A 12 -35.26 -26.25 -17.75
C ILE A 12 -33.94 -26.20 -17.00
N CYS A 13 -33.97 -26.22 -15.68
CA CYS A 13 -32.82 -26.56 -14.83
C CYS A 13 -32.41 -28.00 -15.14
N LEU A 14 -31.49 -28.19 -16.07
CA LEU A 14 -30.74 -29.43 -16.18
C LEU A 14 -29.90 -29.54 -14.89
N LEU A 15 -30.32 -30.40 -13.99
CA LEU A 15 -29.48 -30.93 -12.93
C LEU A 15 -28.35 -31.73 -13.61
N SER A 16 -27.29 -31.00 -14.02
CA SER A 16 -26.06 -31.65 -14.42
C SER A 16 -25.43 -32.20 -13.15
N THR A 17 -25.34 -33.50 -13.01
CA THR A 17 -24.35 -34.15 -12.15
C THR A 17 -22.99 -33.71 -12.68
N ALA A 18 -22.45 -32.63 -12.12
CA ALA A 18 -21.17 -32.08 -12.55
C ALA A 18 -20.10 -33.13 -12.28
N ALA A 19 -19.64 -33.79 -13.33
CA ALA A 19 -18.47 -34.65 -13.24
C ALA A 19 -17.29 -33.77 -12.83
N TYR A 20 -16.70 -34.03 -11.67
CA TYR A 20 -15.53 -33.29 -11.22
C TYR A 20 -14.40 -33.43 -12.24
N PRO A 21 -13.60 -32.38 -12.50
CA PRO A 21 -12.58 -32.42 -13.53
C PRO A 21 -11.57 -33.54 -13.24
N SER A 22 -11.39 -34.41 -14.18
CA SER A 22 -10.38 -35.52 -14.08
C SER A 22 -8.95 -34.97 -14.06
N SER A 23 -8.75 -33.73 -14.54
CA SER A 23 -7.45 -33.06 -14.51
C SER A 23 -7.61 -31.57 -14.14
N VAL A 24 -6.66 -31.05 -13.34
CA VAL A 24 -6.60 -29.66 -12.86
C VAL A 24 -5.21 -29.13 -13.12
N PRO A 25 -5.02 -27.96 -13.73
CA PRO A 25 -3.71 -27.35 -13.86
C PRO A 25 -3.09 -27.05 -12.48
N VAL A 26 -1.79 -27.23 -12.32
CA VAL A 26 -1.06 -26.78 -11.13
C VAL A 26 -1.30 -25.28 -10.92
N PHE A 27 -1.51 -24.85 -9.68
CA PHE A 27 -1.89 -23.49 -9.28
C PHE A 27 -3.25 -23.01 -9.80
N SER A 28 -4.14 -23.95 -10.15
CA SER A 28 -5.56 -23.67 -10.44
C SER A 28 -6.46 -24.36 -9.42
N CYS A 29 -7.66 -23.84 -9.21
CA CYS A 29 -8.59 -24.32 -8.21
C CYS A 29 -9.22 -25.65 -8.62
N PHE A 30 -9.20 -26.62 -7.71
CA PHE A 30 -10.13 -27.76 -7.66
C PHE A 30 -11.20 -27.42 -6.63
N GLU A 31 -12.47 -27.35 -7.03
CA GLU A 31 -13.59 -27.11 -6.12
C GLU A 31 -14.48 -28.37 -6.04
N LEU A 32 -14.87 -28.71 -4.82
CA LEU A 32 -15.84 -29.76 -4.53
C LEU A 32 -17.04 -29.17 -3.78
N THR A 33 -18.22 -29.44 -4.28
CA THR A 33 -19.49 -29.10 -3.60
C THR A 33 -19.93 -30.26 -2.71
N ILE A 34 -20.33 -29.96 -1.48
CA ILE A 34 -20.73 -30.90 -0.46
C ILE A 34 -22.14 -30.53 0.01
N THR A 35 -23.09 -31.44 -0.13
CA THR A 35 -24.48 -31.22 0.31
C THR A 35 -24.69 -31.92 1.65
N ALA A 36 -25.30 -31.19 2.61
CA ALA A 36 -25.78 -31.78 3.84
C ALA A 36 -27.26 -32.20 3.69
N LYS A 37 -27.59 -33.42 4.07
CA LYS A 37 -28.95 -33.88 4.21
C LYS A 37 -29.63 -33.17 5.37
N ALA A 38 -28.90 -33.00 6.48
CA ALA A 38 -29.35 -32.30 7.66
C ALA A 38 -28.16 -31.72 8.43
N PHE A 39 -28.37 -30.61 9.10
CA PHE A 39 -27.48 -30.08 10.12
C PHE A 39 -28.27 -29.26 11.15
N SER A 40 -27.65 -28.99 12.29
CA SER A 40 -28.22 -28.12 13.32
C SER A 40 -27.18 -27.18 13.89
N GLY A 41 -27.63 -26.08 14.48
CA GLY A 41 -26.78 -25.04 15.01
C GLY A 41 -26.20 -24.09 13.94
N ASN A 42 -25.11 -23.44 14.27
CA ASN A 42 -24.46 -22.46 13.38
C ASN A 42 -23.58 -23.15 12.32
N PRO A 43 -23.90 -23.05 11.01
CA PRO A 43 -23.11 -23.69 9.96
C PRO A 43 -21.70 -23.08 9.78
N PHE A 44 -21.46 -21.89 10.31
CA PHE A 44 -20.16 -21.22 10.29
C PHE A 44 -19.28 -21.60 11.48
N ASP A 45 -19.83 -22.31 12.47
CA ASP A 45 -19.10 -22.71 13.66
C ASP A 45 -18.52 -24.12 13.54
N PRO A 46 -17.16 -24.25 13.40
CA PRO A 46 -16.53 -25.55 13.25
C PRO A 46 -16.64 -26.44 14.51
N SER A 47 -16.99 -25.87 15.67
CA SER A 47 -17.26 -26.68 16.86
C SER A 47 -18.60 -27.42 16.78
N GLN A 48 -19.51 -26.93 15.94
CA GLN A 48 -20.85 -27.51 15.73
C GLN A 48 -20.93 -28.28 14.40
N ASN A 49 -20.33 -27.74 13.32
CA ASN A 49 -20.39 -28.29 11.97
C ASN A 49 -19.01 -28.17 11.30
N ASP A 50 -18.17 -29.20 11.41
CA ASP A 50 -16.83 -29.21 10.81
C ASP A 50 -16.75 -30.20 9.65
N ILE A 51 -16.53 -29.67 8.45
CA ILE A 51 -16.24 -30.46 7.26
C ILE A 51 -14.82 -30.11 6.79
N GLN A 52 -14.04 -31.16 6.52
CA GLN A 52 -12.68 -31.03 6.03
C GLN A 52 -12.44 -31.98 4.88
N MET A 53 -11.69 -31.54 3.87
CA MET A 53 -11.12 -32.39 2.86
C MET A 53 -9.67 -32.68 3.23
N VAL A 54 -9.36 -33.95 3.49
CA VAL A 54 -7.98 -34.42 3.67
C VAL A 54 -7.45 -34.83 2.32
N VAL A 55 -6.49 -34.09 1.82
CA VAL A 55 -5.84 -34.35 0.51
C VAL A 55 -4.49 -35.03 0.73
N THR A 56 -4.22 -36.08 0.00
CA THR A 56 -2.91 -36.75 -0.10
C THR A 56 -2.25 -36.33 -1.41
N ASP A 57 -1.11 -35.67 -1.33
CA ASP A 57 -0.35 -35.20 -2.48
C ASP A 57 0.38 -36.38 -3.20
N PRO A 58 0.99 -36.17 -4.39
CA PRO A 58 1.71 -37.18 -5.12
C PRO A 58 2.94 -37.78 -4.37
N LYS A 59 3.40 -37.13 -3.29
CA LYS A 59 4.50 -37.64 -2.44
C LYS A 59 4.01 -38.33 -1.17
N GLY A 60 2.68 -38.49 -1.00
CA GLY A 60 2.07 -39.10 0.17
C GLY A 60 1.89 -38.17 1.37
N GLN A 61 2.17 -36.87 1.23
CA GLN A 61 1.93 -35.88 2.29
C GLN A 61 0.45 -35.54 2.38
N THR A 62 -0.09 -35.44 3.60
CA THR A 62 -1.49 -35.10 3.84
C THR A 62 -1.64 -33.64 4.21
N ILE A 63 -2.67 -32.99 3.64
CA ILE A 63 -3.04 -31.60 3.87
C ILE A 63 -4.52 -31.59 4.22
N SER A 64 -4.91 -30.96 5.32
CA SER A 64 -6.32 -30.78 5.68
C SER A 64 -6.80 -29.39 5.23
N ILE A 65 -7.87 -29.36 4.45
CA ILE A 65 -8.49 -28.15 3.89
C ILE A 65 -9.89 -28.03 4.51
N PRO A 66 -10.17 -26.94 5.25
CA PRO A 66 -11.52 -26.74 5.78
C PRO A 66 -12.49 -26.37 4.65
N ALA A 67 -13.70 -26.95 4.69
CA ALA A 67 -14.82 -26.48 3.88
C ALA A 67 -15.43 -25.23 4.49
N PHE A 68 -16.11 -24.44 3.67
CA PHE A 68 -16.88 -23.27 4.07
C PHE A 68 -18.35 -23.40 3.69
N TYR A 69 -19.25 -22.91 4.53
CA TYR A 69 -20.68 -22.87 4.25
C TYR A 69 -21.00 -21.80 3.19
N ASP A 70 -21.78 -22.17 2.17
CA ASP A 70 -22.16 -21.30 1.04
C ASP A 70 -23.67 -21.09 0.89
N GLY A 71 -24.46 -21.54 1.89
CA GLY A 71 -25.92 -21.44 1.89
C GLY A 71 -26.63 -22.71 1.43
N ASP A 72 -27.94 -22.78 1.60
CA ASP A 72 -28.82 -23.82 1.08
C ASP A 72 -28.31 -25.24 1.34
N ASN A 73 -27.95 -25.56 2.59
CA ASN A 73 -27.37 -26.84 3.00
C ASN A 73 -26.07 -27.22 2.23
N THR A 74 -25.37 -26.23 1.68
CA THR A 74 -24.20 -26.46 0.83
C THR A 74 -22.93 -25.96 1.51
N TRP A 75 -21.93 -26.81 1.52
CA TRP A 75 -20.54 -26.44 1.81
C TRP A 75 -19.71 -26.62 0.55
N ARG A 76 -18.64 -25.83 0.45
CA ARG A 76 -17.64 -25.98 -0.61
C ARG A 76 -16.26 -26.14 -0.01
N VAL A 77 -15.41 -26.85 -0.71
CA VAL A 77 -13.99 -26.91 -0.42
C VAL A 77 -13.22 -26.57 -1.68
N ARG A 78 -12.22 -25.69 -1.55
CA ARG A 78 -11.35 -25.23 -2.64
C ARG A 78 -9.93 -25.63 -2.36
N PHE A 79 -9.30 -26.27 -3.30
CA PHE A 79 -7.92 -26.74 -3.19
C PHE A 79 -7.13 -26.39 -4.45
N THR A 80 -5.88 -25.95 -4.27
CA THR A 80 -4.97 -25.64 -5.37
C THR A 80 -3.75 -26.57 -5.33
N PRO A 81 -3.62 -27.50 -6.27
CA PRO A 81 -2.46 -28.39 -6.34
C PRO A 81 -1.21 -27.58 -6.70
N GLN A 82 -0.11 -27.82 -5.96
CA GLN A 82 1.15 -27.10 -6.15
C GLN A 82 2.21 -27.91 -6.94
N LYS A 83 1.92 -29.17 -7.27
CA LYS A 83 2.83 -30.06 -8.00
C LYS A 83 2.05 -30.96 -8.96
N PRO A 84 2.59 -31.31 -10.12
CA PRO A 84 1.96 -32.31 -11.00
C PRO A 84 1.90 -33.67 -10.33
N GLY A 85 0.85 -34.47 -10.65
CA GLY A 85 0.68 -35.82 -10.17
C GLY A 85 -0.75 -36.13 -9.76
N ILE A 86 -0.95 -37.30 -9.17
CA ILE A 86 -2.25 -37.77 -8.72
C ILE A 86 -2.45 -37.34 -7.26
N TYR A 87 -3.51 -36.61 -7.01
CA TYR A 87 -4.01 -36.25 -5.70
C TYR A 87 -5.18 -37.18 -5.34
N ARG A 88 -5.22 -37.66 -4.10
CA ARG A 88 -6.35 -38.39 -3.53
C ARG A 88 -6.96 -37.56 -2.42
N TYR A 89 -8.27 -37.57 -2.27
CA TYR A 89 -8.94 -36.88 -1.18
C TYR A 89 -9.97 -37.74 -0.50
N ARG A 90 -10.26 -37.39 0.75
CA ARG A 90 -11.41 -37.87 1.52
C ARG A 90 -12.07 -36.72 2.27
N ILE A 91 -13.39 -36.80 2.39
CA ILE A 91 -14.18 -35.83 3.15
C ILE A 91 -14.42 -36.38 4.54
N LEU A 92 -14.16 -35.59 5.55
CA LEU A 92 -14.45 -35.85 6.94
C LEU A 92 -15.47 -34.83 7.42
N ALA A 93 -16.59 -35.30 7.97
CA ALA A 93 -17.61 -34.47 8.60
C ALA A 93 -17.68 -34.81 10.09
N ARG A 94 -17.80 -33.81 10.95
CA ARG A 94 -17.88 -33.93 12.40
C ARG A 94 -18.91 -32.95 12.93
N GLY A 95 -19.49 -33.29 14.08
CA GLY A 95 -20.51 -32.46 14.74
C GLY A 95 -21.93 -32.79 14.31
N ASN A 96 -22.77 -31.79 14.17
CA ASN A 96 -24.20 -31.93 13.98
C ASN A 96 -24.62 -31.99 12.50
N ILE A 97 -23.81 -32.60 11.65
CA ILE A 97 -24.01 -32.60 10.19
C ILE A 97 -24.02 -34.01 9.60
N GLU A 98 -25.03 -34.31 8.77
CA GLU A 98 -25.17 -35.53 7.98
C GLU A 98 -25.04 -35.18 6.49
N LEU A 99 -24.15 -35.87 5.77
CA LEU A 99 -23.91 -35.61 4.35
C LEU A 99 -24.84 -36.46 3.47
N GLU A 100 -25.21 -35.92 2.28
CA GLU A 100 -26.00 -36.61 1.29
C GLU A 100 -25.38 -36.51 -0.11
N GLY A 101 -25.33 -37.65 -0.83
CA GLY A 101 -24.98 -37.66 -2.26
C GLY A 101 -23.57 -37.20 -2.63
N THR A 102 -22.77 -36.82 -1.63
CA THR A 102 -21.41 -36.31 -1.85
C THR A 102 -20.41 -37.48 -1.86
N PRO A 103 -19.54 -37.60 -2.87
CA PRO A 103 -18.44 -38.56 -2.82
C PRO A 103 -17.55 -38.29 -1.62
N THR A 104 -17.47 -39.25 -0.68
CA THR A 104 -16.66 -39.10 0.54
C THR A 104 -15.17 -39.33 0.28
N ALA A 105 -14.79 -39.80 -0.91
CA ALA A 105 -13.42 -39.95 -1.36
C ALA A 105 -13.33 -39.89 -2.89
N GLY A 106 -12.18 -39.49 -3.39
CA GLY A 106 -11.92 -39.42 -4.82
C GLY A 106 -10.46 -39.11 -5.15
N SER A 107 -10.22 -38.86 -6.43
CA SER A 107 -8.90 -38.44 -6.91
C SER A 107 -9.01 -37.58 -8.15
N PHE A 108 -8.01 -36.74 -8.38
CA PHE A 108 -7.82 -35.99 -9.61
C PHE A 108 -6.36 -35.90 -9.98
N ARG A 109 -6.06 -35.61 -11.25
CA ARG A 109 -4.69 -35.43 -11.74
C ARG A 109 -4.35 -33.96 -11.84
N ALA A 110 -3.30 -33.50 -11.17
CA ALA A 110 -2.72 -32.22 -11.41
C ALA A 110 -1.75 -32.28 -12.61
N VAL A 111 -1.93 -31.38 -13.58
CA VAL A 111 -1.10 -31.28 -14.78
C VAL A 111 -0.27 -30.00 -14.76
N ALA A 112 0.89 -30.00 -15.43
CA ALA A 112 1.74 -28.81 -15.49
C ALA A 112 1.00 -27.60 -16.08
N SER A 113 1.31 -26.40 -15.59
CA SER A 113 0.74 -25.16 -16.07
C SER A 113 1.82 -24.06 -16.18
N LYS A 114 1.46 -22.92 -16.80
CA LYS A 114 2.28 -21.72 -16.85
C LYS A 114 2.01 -20.77 -15.69
N ASN A 115 1.11 -21.11 -14.78
CA ASN A 115 0.81 -20.27 -13.62
C ASN A 115 2.05 -20.21 -12.70
N ARG A 116 2.38 -18.99 -12.24
CA ARG A 116 3.58 -18.71 -11.43
C ARG A 116 3.42 -19.11 -9.96
N GLY A 117 2.20 -19.48 -9.55
CA GLY A 117 1.87 -19.85 -8.19
C GLY A 117 1.69 -18.65 -7.25
N PHE A 118 1.83 -18.91 -5.98
CA PHE A 118 1.59 -17.96 -4.91
C PHE A 118 2.77 -16.98 -4.76
N VAL A 119 2.50 -15.75 -4.35
CA VAL A 119 3.55 -14.79 -3.98
C VAL A 119 4.16 -15.19 -2.63
N ARG A 120 5.48 -15.04 -2.53
CA ARG A 120 6.29 -15.38 -1.35
C ARG A 120 7.36 -14.33 -1.10
N ILE A 121 7.91 -14.33 0.10
CA ILE A 121 9.23 -13.72 0.32
C ILE A 121 10.24 -14.53 -0.51
N ASN A 122 11.07 -13.82 -1.28
CA ASN A 122 12.13 -14.47 -2.05
C ASN A 122 13.13 -15.14 -1.07
N PRO A 123 13.35 -16.47 -1.15
CA PRO A 123 14.20 -17.17 -0.18
C PRO A 123 15.67 -16.74 -0.21
N SER A 124 16.15 -16.28 -1.37
CA SER A 124 17.53 -15.79 -1.55
C SER A 124 17.69 -14.29 -1.30
N LEU A 125 16.58 -13.54 -1.33
CA LEU A 125 16.57 -12.06 -1.24
C LEU A 125 15.40 -11.64 -0.32
N ARG A 126 15.56 -11.83 0.98
CA ARG A 126 14.50 -11.68 1.98
C ARG A 126 13.76 -10.33 2.00
N THR A 127 14.34 -9.32 1.36
CA THR A 127 13.71 -8.01 1.17
C THR A 127 12.96 -7.89 -0.16
N ARG A 128 12.71 -8.97 -0.87
CA ARG A 128 12.02 -8.98 -2.17
C ARG A 128 10.96 -10.07 -2.22
N PHE A 129 10.02 -9.90 -3.16
CA PHE A 129 8.98 -10.89 -3.43
C PHE A 129 9.35 -11.75 -4.65
N ALA A 130 8.84 -12.98 -4.66
CA ALA A 130 8.93 -13.89 -5.80
C ALA A 130 7.68 -14.77 -5.84
N PHE A 131 7.40 -15.38 -6.97
CA PHE A 131 6.40 -16.44 -7.07
C PHE A 131 6.94 -17.78 -6.56
N SER A 132 6.04 -18.73 -6.27
CA SER A 132 6.41 -20.09 -5.87
C SER A 132 7.32 -20.80 -6.87
N THR A 133 7.29 -20.40 -8.15
CA THR A 133 8.18 -20.86 -9.21
C THR A 133 9.60 -20.29 -9.14
N GLY A 134 9.84 -19.30 -8.27
CA GLY A 134 11.12 -18.59 -8.14
C GLY A 134 11.23 -17.35 -9.01
N GLU A 135 10.27 -17.07 -9.89
CA GLU A 135 10.24 -15.86 -10.71
C GLU A 135 10.09 -14.62 -9.81
N PRO A 136 10.95 -13.60 -9.96
CA PRO A 136 10.85 -12.39 -9.18
C PRO A 136 9.51 -11.65 -9.41
N PHE A 137 8.98 -11.05 -8.35
CA PHE A 137 7.79 -10.23 -8.40
C PHE A 137 8.05 -8.84 -7.82
N PHE A 138 7.72 -7.80 -8.58
CA PHE A 138 7.73 -6.42 -8.13
C PHE A 138 6.31 -5.86 -8.25
N PRO A 139 5.61 -5.64 -7.12
CA PRO A 139 4.27 -5.09 -7.13
C PRO A 139 4.23 -3.65 -7.64
N VAL A 140 3.34 -3.36 -8.59
CA VAL A 140 3.03 -2.01 -9.08
C VAL A 140 1.53 -1.89 -9.26
N GLY A 141 0.90 -0.98 -8.55
CA GLY A 141 -0.53 -0.75 -8.57
C GLY A 141 -0.93 0.36 -7.61
N HIS A 142 -2.21 0.42 -7.28
CA HIS A 142 -2.75 1.41 -6.35
C HIS A 142 -3.86 0.81 -5.49
N ASN A 143 -4.29 1.54 -4.46
CA ASN A 143 -5.42 1.14 -3.63
C ASN A 143 -6.71 1.10 -4.48
N VAL A 144 -7.56 0.12 -4.23
CA VAL A 144 -8.96 0.04 -4.68
C VAL A 144 -9.74 -0.55 -3.52
N ALA A 145 -9.88 0.26 -2.45
CA ALA A 145 -10.32 -0.27 -1.17
C ALA A 145 -11.78 -0.71 -1.16
N TRP A 146 -12.65 -0.03 -1.89
CA TRP A 146 -14.09 -0.36 -2.07
C TRP A 146 -14.62 0.23 -3.38
N PRO A 147 -15.83 -0.19 -3.83
CA PRO A 147 -16.50 0.42 -4.99
C PRO A 147 -16.76 1.90 -4.78
N SER A 148 -16.73 2.66 -5.85
CA SER A 148 -16.89 4.10 -5.82
C SER A 148 -18.29 4.56 -6.21
N ARG A 149 -18.71 5.72 -5.68
CA ARG A 149 -19.86 6.48 -6.18
C ARG A 149 -19.41 7.92 -6.47
N TRP A 150 -19.42 8.29 -7.74
CA TRP A 150 -19.11 9.65 -8.16
C TRP A 150 -20.16 10.19 -9.13
N GLN A 151 -20.68 11.38 -8.89
CA GLN A 151 -21.75 11.98 -9.69
C GLN A 151 -22.91 11.01 -9.99
N SER A 152 -23.34 10.25 -8.98
CA SER A 152 -24.38 9.21 -9.08
C SER A 152 -24.00 7.97 -9.91
N GLN A 153 -22.80 7.89 -10.45
CA GLN A 153 -22.30 6.68 -11.12
C GLN A 153 -21.66 5.75 -10.09
N PHE A 154 -22.07 4.50 -10.12
CA PHE A 154 -21.43 3.42 -9.36
C PHE A 154 -20.35 2.80 -10.22
N VAL A 155 -19.11 2.80 -9.70
CA VAL A 155 -17.95 2.17 -10.34
C VAL A 155 -17.51 0.99 -9.49
N ASP A 156 -17.50 -0.19 -10.11
CA ASP A 156 -17.20 -1.45 -9.46
C ASP A 156 -15.84 -2.01 -9.91
N TYR A 157 -15.37 -3.06 -9.27
CA TYR A 157 -14.08 -3.71 -9.49
C TYR A 157 -13.86 -4.22 -10.92
N ASP A 158 -14.91 -4.55 -11.66
CA ASP A 158 -14.77 -4.92 -13.07
C ASP A 158 -14.20 -3.77 -13.91
N ALA A 159 -14.62 -2.54 -13.67
CA ALA A 159 -14.08 -1.36 -14.35
C ALA A 159 -12.64 -1.05 -13.89
N PHE A 160 -12.39 -1.08 -12.57
CA PHE A 160 -11.06 -0.81 -12.04
C PHE A 160 -10.04 -1.84 -12.52
N PHE A 161 -10.28 -3.13 -12.29
CA PHE A 161 -9.30 -4.18 -12.60
C PHE A 161 -9.09 -4.38 -14.10
N ALA A 162 -10.12 -4.14 -14.93
CA ALA A 162 -9.96 -4.16 -16.38
C ALA A 162 -8.97 -3.08 -16.84
N LYS A 163 -9.10 -1.85 -16.33
CA LYS A 163 -8.20 -0.74 -16.68
C LYS A 163 -6.79 -0.93 -16.09
N MET A 164 -6.68 -1.36 -14.84
CA MET A 164 -5.41 -1.69 -14.20
C MET A 164 -4.64 -2.75 -15.00
N GLY A 165 -5.27 -3.89 -15.28
CA GLY A 165 -4.64 -4.98 -16.02
C GLY A 165 -4.26 -4.57 -17.44
N ALA A 166 -5.13 -3.83 -18.15
CA ALA A 166 -4.82 -3.31 -19.49
C ALA A 166 -3.64 -2.32 -19.48
N ALA A 167 -3.47 -1.56 -18.42
CA ALA A 167 -2.33 -0.66 -18.25
C ALA A 167 -1.03 -1.40 -17.87
N GLY A 168 -1.11 -2.61 -17.33
CA GLY A 168 0.05 -3.40 -16.87
C GLY A 168 0.31 -3.30 -15.36
N GLU A 169 -0.64 -2.76 -14.60
CA GLU A 169 -0.63 -2.87 -13.14
C GLU A 169 -0.89 -4.32 -12.72
N ASN A 170 -0.37 -4.71 -11.57
CA ASN A 170 -0.43 -6.09 -11.10
C ASN A 170 -0.83 -6.25 -9.63
N TRP A 171 -1.23 -5.19 -8.94
CA TRP A 171 -1.46 -5.21 -7.51
C TRP A 171 -2.52 -4.20 -7.08
N ALA A 172 -3.41 -4.64 -6.16
CA ALA A 172 -4.43 -3.80 -5.54
C ALA A 172 -4.57 -4.15 -4.05
N ARG A 173 -4.95 -3.17 -3.25
CA ARG A 173 -5.32 -3.33 -1.85
C ARG A 173 -6.83 -3.16 -1.70
N VAL A 174 -7.53 -4.18 -1.18
CA VAL A 174 -8.99 -4.27 -1.08
C VAL A 174 -9.38 -4.46 0.38
N TRP A 175 -10.37 -3.70 0.86
CA TRP A 175 -10.81 -3.76 2.26
C TRP A 175 -12.14 -4.50 2.42
N MET A 176 -12.24 -5.31 3.46
CA MET A 176 -13.53 -5.86 3.91
C MET A 176 -14.33 -4.77 4.65
N ALA A 177 -14.61 -3.66 3.95
CA ALA A 177 -15.32 -2.51 4.48
C ALA A 177 -16.84 -2.70 4.43
N ALA A 178 -17.54 -2.31 5.50
CA ALA A 178 -19.00 -2.48 5.59
C ALA A 178 -19.74 -1.62 4.56
N TRP A 179 -19.34 -0.36 4.39
CA TRP A 179 -19.93 0.58 3.42
C TRP A 179 -19.69 0.20 1.95
N GLY A 180 -18.69 -0.64 1.69
CA GLY A 180 -18.46 -1.22 0.36
C GLY A 180 -19.20 -2.52 0.11
N GLY A 181 -19.97 -3.02 1.08
CA GLY A 181 -20.64 -4.32 0.99
C GLY A 181 -19.70 -5.53 1.07
N LEU A 182 -18.50 -5.34 1.60
CA LEU A 182 -17.43 -6.36 1.62
C LEU A 182 -17.20 -6.98 3.01
N ASN A 183 -17.76 -6.40 4.07
CA ASN A 183 -17.62 -6.96 5.41
C ASN A 183 -18.61 -8.11 5.62
N ILE A 184 -18.10 -9.31 5.81
CA ILE A 184 -18.90 -10.52 6.01
C ILE A 184 -19.53 -10.59 7.42
N GLU A 185 -19.08 -9.78 8.39
CA GLU A 185 -19.52 -9.83 9.78
C GLU A 185 -19.78 -8.40 10.33
N TRP A 186 -20.85 -7.75 9.83
CA TRP A 186 -21.21 -6.38 10.23
C TRP A 186 -22.70 -6.21 10.57
N THR A 187 -23.38 -7.31 10.97
CA THR A 187 -24.78 -7.26 11.31
C THR A 187 -24.98 -7.47 12.83
N PRO A 188 -25.57 -6.51 13.56
CA PRO A 188 -25.88 -6.68 14.98
C PRO A 188 -26.69 -7.95 15.24
N GLY A 189 -26.38 -8.65 16.33
CA GLY A 189 -27.04 -9.91 16.71
C GLY A 189 -26.62 -11.13 15.88
N ARG A 190 -25.68 -11.00 14.93
CA ARG A 190 -25.25 -12.09 14.05
C ARG A 190 -23.75 -12.39 14.13
N LEU A 191 -23.10 -12.07 15.25
CA LEU A 191 -21.69 -12.41 15.45
C LEU A 191 -21.44 -13.91 15.31
N GLY A 192 -20.40 -14.27 14.58
CA GLY A 192 -20.06 -15.66 14.23
C GLY A 192 -20.92 -16.27 13.14
N SER A 193 -21.76 -15.48 12.47
CA SER A 193 -22.46 -15.84 11.22
C SER A 193 -22.12 -14.83 10.14
N TYR A 194 -21.91 -15.28 8.91
CA TYR A 194 -21.35 -14.44 7.84
C TYR A 194 -22.38 -14.12 6.77
N ASN A 195 -22.28 -12.89 6.24
CA ASN A 195 -23.08 -12.42 5.11
C ASN A 195 -22.60 -13.09 3.82
N LEU A 196 -23.43 -13.96 3.24
CA LEU A 196 -23.09 -14.71 2.04
C LEU A 196 -23.12 -13.84 0.78
N GLU A 197 -23.86 -12.72 0.75
CA GLU A 197 -23.83 -11.78 -0.37
C GLU A 197 -22.47 -11.09 -0.43
N ALA A 198 -21.98 -10.58 0.70
CA ALA A 198 -20.63 -10.02 0.82
C ALA A 198 -19.56 -11.05 0.45
N ALA A 199 -19.71 -12.31 0.90
CA ALA A 199 -18.79 -13.37 0.57
C ALA A 199 -18.78 -13.70 -0.94
N ARG A 200 -19.93 -13.75 -1.59
CA ARG A 200 -20.04 -13.97 -3.05
C ARG A 200 -19.53 -12.78 -3.85
N TYR A 201 -19.67 -11.57 -3.30
CA TYR A 201 -19.08 -10.38 -3.92
C TYR A 201 -17.55 -10.43 -3.89
N LEU A 202 -16.95 -10.85 -2.79
CA LEU A 202 -15.50 -11.09 -2.72
C LEU A 202 -15.04 -12.22 -3.65
N ASP A 203 -15.83 -13.29 -3.83
CA ASP A 203 -15.54 -14.32 -4.84
C ASP A 203 -15.47 -13.72 -6.25
N ARG A 204 -16.42 -12.84 -6.60
CA ARG A 204 -16.44 -12.13 -7.88
C ARG A 204 -15.23 -11.23 -8.05
N ILE A 205 -14.88 -10.45 -7.02
CA ILE A 205 -13.69 -9.57 -7.03
C ILE A 205 -12.43 -10.38 -7.27
N LEU A 206 -12.29 -11.52 -6.61
CA LEU A 206 -11.12 -12.39 -6.76
C LEU A 206 -11.06 -13.01 -8.17
N ALA A 207 -12.19 -13.43 -8.73
CA ALA A 207 -12.25 -13.91 -10.11
C ALA A 207 -11.88 -12.82 -11.13
N LEU A 208 -12.28 -11.57 -10.90
CA LEU A 208 -11.85 -10.42 -11.71
C LEU A 208 -10.35 -10.15 -11.58
N ALA A 209 -9.80 -10.25 -10.36
CA ALA A 209 -8.37 -10.11 -10.11
C ALA A 209 -7.57 -11.18 -10.86
N GLU A 210 -7.99 -12.44 -10.81
CA GLU A 210 -7.40 -13.54 -11.57
C GLU A 210 -7.45 -13.29 -13.08
N LYS A 211 -8.61 -12.86 -13.58
CA LYS A 211 -8.82 -12.54 -15.00
C LYS A 211 -7.90 -11.45 -15.51
N HIS A 212 -7.65 -10.42 -14.70
CA HIS A 212 -6.88 -9.23 -15.09
C HIS A 212 -5.43 -9.23 -14.57
N GLY A 213 -4.98 -10.30 -13.90
CA GLY A 213 -3.61 -10.44 -13.40
C GLY A 213 -3.28 -9.54 -12.20
N ILE A 214 -4.30 -9.16 -11.42
CA ILE A 214 -4.17 -8.34 -10.22
C ILE A 214 -4.01 -9.23 -8.98
N PHE A 215 -3.01 -8.97 -8.17
CA PHE A 215 -2.80 -9.63 -6.87
C PHE A 215 -3.40 -8.77 -5.77
N ILE A 216 -4.21 -9.38 -4.89
CA ILE A 216 -4.98 -8.66 -3.87
C ILE A 216 -4.29 -8.76 -2.50
N GLN A 217 -4.00 -7.63 -1.89
CA GLN A 217 -3.78 -7.50 -0.46
C GLN A 217 -5.13 -7.25 0.20
N LEU A 218 -5.66 -8.27 0.90
CA LEU A 218 -6.99 -8.22 1.49
C LEU A 218 -6.92 -7.74 2.94
N VAL A 219 -7.47 -6.56 3.20
CA VAL A 219 -7.55 -5.93 4.52
C VAL A 219 -8.77 -6.47 5.27
N ILE A 220 -8.55 -7.17 6.38
CA ILE A 220 -9.60 -7.86 7.13
C ILE A 220 -10.30 -6.92 8.11
N GLN A 221 -9.56 -6.06 8.81
CA GLN A 221 -10.06 -5.08 9.77
C GLN A 221 -9.51 -3.68 9.45
N HIS A 222 -10.19 -2.64 9.89
CA HIS A 222 -9.71 -1.27 9.82
C HIS A 222 -9.93 -0.53 11.15
N HIS A 223 -9.12 0.51 11.39
CA HIS A 223 -9.11 1.24 12.66
C HIS A 223 -10.48 1.75 13.11
N GLY A 224 -11.28 2.30 12.19
CA GLY A 224 -12.59 2.87 12.52
C GLY A 224 -13.53 1.91 13.25
N GLN A 225 -13.44 0.60 12.97
CA GLN A 225 -14.25 -0.42 13.65
C GLN A 225 -14.03 -0.44 15.17
N PHE A 226 -12.81 -0.07 15.60
CA PHE A 226 -12.40 -0.09 17.01
C PHE A 226 -11.82 1.26 17.45
N SER A 227 -12.38 2.35 16.93
CA SER A 227 -12.02 3.73 17.28
C SER A 227 -13.28 4.55 17.61
N THR A 228 -13.15 5.43 18.60
CA THR A 228 -14.12 6.48 18.93
C THR A 228 -13.66 7.87 18.45
N ARG A 229 -12.45 7.95 17.86
CA ARG A 229 -11.79 9.24 17.55
C ARG A 229 -11.47 9.41 16.07
N VAL A 230 -10.87 8.42 15.42
CA VAL A 230 -10.41 8.54 14.03
C VAL A 230 -11.31 7.70 13.13
N ASN A 231 -12.03 8.35 12.20
CA ASN A 231 -13.01 7.72 11.30
C ASN A 231 -13.92 6.69 12.02
N PRO A 232 -14.58 7.07 13.12
CA PRO A 232 -15.16 6.13 14.07
C PRO A 232 -16.36 5.39 13.49
N ASN A 233 -16.33 4.05 13.60
CA ASN A 233 -17.44 3.14 13.29
C ASN A 233 -17.79 2.24 14.51
N TRP A 234 -17.25 2.55 15.69
CA TRP A 234 -17.54 1.76 16.90
C TRP A 234 -19.01 1.70 17.24
N ASN A 235 -19.75 2.79 17.02
CA ASN A 235 -21.19 2.87 17.24
C ASN A 235 -22.03 2.00 16.29
N GLU A 236 -21.43 1.43 15.25
CA GLU A 236 -22.04 0.51 14.29
C GLU A 236 -21.51 -0.93 14.46
N ASN A 237 -20.48 -1.12 15.29
CA ASN A 237 -19.81 -2.40 15.43
C ASN A 237 -20.68 -3.44 16.15
N PRO A 238 -20.95 -4.61 15.55
CA PRO A 238 -21.76 -5.67 16.17
C PRO A 238 -21.21 -6.21 17.51
N MET A 239 -19.94 -6.00 17.82
CA MET A 239 -19.34 -6.39 19.11
C MET A 239 -19.66 -5.40 20.23
N ASN A 240 -20.12 -4.17 19.90
CA ASN A 240 -20.47 -3.15 20.86
C ASN A 240 -21.71 -3.58 21.69
N GLU A 241 -21.61 -3.54 23.03
CA GLU A 241 -22.69 -3.90 23.93
C GLU A 241 -23.95 -3.06 23.72
N ALA A 242 -23.81 -1.80 23.29
CA ALA A 242 -24.94 -0.93 22.96
C ALA A 242 -25.80 -1.47 21.79
N LEU A 243 -25.26 -2.37 20.98
CA LEU A 243 -25.94 -3.03 19.85
C LEU A 243 -26.23 -4.52 20.14
N GLY A 244 -26.14 -4.94 21.39
CA GLY A 244 -26.32 -6.35 21.80
C GLY A 244 -25.07 -7.20 21.65
N GLY A 245 -23.92 -6.58 21.46
CA GLY A 245 -22.60 -7.22 21.52
C GLY A 245 -22.15 -7.52 22.95
N PHE A 246 -20.84 -7.60 23.17
CA PHE A 246 -20.29 -7.99 24.48
C PHE A 246 -19.03 -7.20 24.88
N LEU A 247 -18.59 -6.22 24.09
CA LEU A 247 -17.49 -5.33 24.41
C LEU A 247 -18.04 -3.99 24.85
N SER A 248 -17.59 -3.49 26.01
CA SER A 248 -18.00 -2.20 26.54
C SER A 248 -17.23 -1.04 25.89
N LYS A 249 -16.04 -1.30 25.38
CA LYS A 249 -15.17 -0.33 24.71
C LYS A 249 -14.32 -0.97 23.61
N PRO A 250 -13.91 -0.20 22.59
CA PRO A 250 -13.22 -0.71 21.40
C PRO A 250 -11.94 -1.49 21.73
N GLY A 251 -11.11 -0.99 22.65
CA GLY A 251 -9.81 -1.57 22.97
C GLY A 251 -9.86 -2.99 23.55
N GLU A 252 -11.00 -3.40 24.10
CA GLU A 252 -11.18 -4.78 24.59
C GLU A 252 -11.06 -5.82 23.47
N PHE A 253 -11.24 -5.43 22.21
CA PHE A 253 -11.06 -6.33 21.06
C PHE A 253 -9.72 -7.06 21.08
N PHE A 254 -8.66 -6.39 21.48
CA PHE A 254 -7.31 -6.96 21.47
C PHE A 254 -7.05 -7.95 22.61
N THR A 255 -7.84 -7.89 23.69
CA THR A 255 -7.59 -8.67 24.91
C THR A 255 -8.70 -9.65 25.27
N ASN A 256 -9.93 -9.38 24.84
CA ASN A 256 -11.10 -10.20 25.16
C ASN A 256 -11.03 -11.57 24.46
N ALA A 257 -11.12 -12.65 25.23
CA ALA A 257 -10.99 -14.03 24.73
C ALA A 257 -12.07 -14.37 23.68
N ARG A 258 -13.33 -13.91 23.88
CA ARG A 258 -14.43 -14.15 22.95
C ARG A 258 -14.22 -13.40 21.62
N ALA A 259 -13.72 -12.16 21.67
CA ALA A 259 -13.42 -11.39 20.48
C ALA A 259 -12.31 -12.06 19.63
N LYS A 260 -11.26 -12.54 20.31
CA LYS A 260 -10.18 -13.31 19.66
C LYS A 260 -10.70 -14.59 19.02
N GLU A 261 -11.57 -15.32 19.68
CA GLU A 261 -12.14 -16.56 19.16
C GLU A 261 -13.03 -16.31 17.92
N LEU A 262 -13.86 -15.26 17.98
CA LEU A 262 -14.66 -14.83 16.82
C LEU A 262 -13.77 -14.42 15.63
N PHE A 263 -12.69 -13.68 15.88
CA PHE A 263 -11.74 -13.36 14.80
C PHE A 263 -11.08 -14.60 14.20
N LYS A 264 -10.65 -15.56 15.02
CA LYS A 264 -10.10 -16.83 14.53
C LYS A 264 -11.10 -17.60 13.67
N ARG A 265 -12.38 -17.65 14.09
CA ARG A 265 -13.45 -18.27 13.32
C ARG A 265 -13.66 -17.57 11.98
N LYS A 266 -13.67 -16.22 11.98
CA LYS A 266 -13.72 -15.43 10.74
C LYS A 266 -12.51 -15.67 9.84
N ALA A 267 -11.30 -15.67 10.38
CA ALA A 267 -10.08 -15.96 9.65
C ALA A 267 -10.11 -17.37 9.04
N ARG A 268 -10.63 -18.38 9.76
CA ARG A 268 -10.81 -19.74 9.22
C ARG A 268 -11.75 -19.74 8.00
N TYR A 269 -12.87 -19.02 8.08
CA TYR A 269 -13.80 -18.89 6.95
C TYR A 269 -13.15 -18.19 5.75
N ILE A 270 -12.42 -17.10 5.98
CA ILE A 270 -11.67 -16.35 4.96
C ILE A 270 -10.65 -17.27 4.25
N VAL A 271 -9.84 -17.98 5.00
CA VAL A 271 -8.82 -18.90 4.46
C VAL A 271 -9.47 -20.07 3.71
N ALA A 272 -10.53 -20.67 4.28
CA ALA A 272 -11.25 -21.77 3.64
C ALA A 272 -11.86 -21.35 2.29
N ARG A 273 -12.42 -20.13 2.19
CA ARG A 273 -13.11 -19.64 1.00
C ARG A 273 -12.17 -19.10 -0.06
N TRP A 274 -11.13 -18.33 0.32
CA TRP A 274 -10.29 -17.58 -0.62
C TRP A 274 -8.82 -17.97 -0.62
N GLY A 275 -8.34 -18.74 0.34
CA GLY A 275 -6.93 -19.14 0.41
C GLY A 275 -6.47 -20.04 -0.75
N TYR A 276 -7.37 -20.60 -1.53
CA TYR A 276 -7.04 -21.35 -2.74
C TYR A 276 -6.37 -20.49 -3.82
N SER A 277 -6.68 -19.18 -3.86
CA SER A 277 -6.31 -18.32 -4.98
C SER A 277 -4.87 -17.87 -4.91
N THR A 278 -4.14 -18.07 -6.01
CA THR A 278 -2.78 -17.55 -6.18
C THR A 278 -2.75 -16.03 -6.29
N HIS A 279 -3.91 -15.37 -6.47
CA HIS A 279 -4.04 -13.92 -6.57
C HIS A 279 -4.33 -13.23 -5.24
N ILE A 280 -4.41 -13.96 -4.13
CA ILE A 280 -4.23 -13.36 -2.81
C ILE A 280 -2.72 -13.13 -2.61
N PHE A 281 -2.32 -11.86 -2.56
CA PHE A 281 -0.96 -11.45 -2.25
C PHE A 281 -0.66 -11.61 -0.75
N ALA A 282 -1.54 -11.07 0.08
CA ALA A 282 -1.38 -11.09 1.53
C ALA A 282 -2.72 -10.92 2.26
N TRP A 283 -2.77 -11.46 3.48
CA TRP A 283 -3.77 -11.12 4.49
C TRP A 283 -3.25 -9.92 5.29
N GLU A 284 -3.93 -8.80 5.22
CA GLU A 284 -3.66 -7.66 6.08
C GLU A 284 -4.61 -7.69 7.27
N LEU A 285 -4.06 -7.90 8.47
CA LEU A 285 -4.86 -8.09 9.68
C LEU A 285 -5.61 -6.81 10.06
N PHE A 286 -4.94 -5.66 9.94
CA PHE A 286 -5.48 -4.36 10.32
C PHE A 286 -4.95 -3.24 9.42
N ASN A 287 -5.85 -2.36 8.97
CA ASN A 287 -5.47 -1.06 8.46
C ASN A 287 -5.30 -0.07 9.61
N GLU A 288 -4.15 0.60 9.68
CA GLU A 288 -3.86 1.72 10.57
C GLU A 288 -4.25 1.46 12.03
N VAL A 289 -3.75 0.34 12.57
CA VAL A 289 -4.08 -0.12 13.92
C VAL A 289 -3.76 0.90 15.02
N GLN A 290 -2.82 1.83 14.79
CA GLN A 290 -2.44 2.91 15.70
C GLN A 290 -3.59 3.89 15.98
N TYR A 291 -4.59 3.97 15.11
CA TYR A 291 -5.76 4.85 15.28
C TYR A 291 -6.94 4.17 15.98
N THR A 292 -6.77 2.92 16.42
CA THR A 292 -7.75 2.26 17.30
C THR A 292 -7.63 2.80 18.73
N ASP A 293 -8.67 2.60 19.54
CA ASP A 293 -8.63 2.89 21.00
C ASP A 293 -7.96 1.74 21.75
N HIS A 294 -6.79 1.26 21.27
CA HIS A 294 -6.11 0.10 21.81
C HIS A 294 -5.57 0.34 23.24
N PRO A 295 -5.44 -0.72 24.08
CA PRO A 295 -5.00 -0.59 25.46
C PRO A 295 -3.48 -0.46 25.64
N GLY A 296 -2.73 -0.48 24.54
CA GLY A 296 -1.27 -0.37 24.51
C GLY A 296 -0.65 -1.26 23.44
N TRP A 297 0.58 -0.94 23.03
CA TRP A 297 1.26 -1.62 21.94
C TRP A 297 1.59 -3.09 22.23
N ASP A 298 1.84 -3.46 23.48
CA ASP A 298 2.09 -4.86 23.86
C ASP A 298 0.85 -5.73 23.59
N ALA A 299 -0.34 -5.25 23.94
CA ALA A 299 -1.58 -5.97 23.66
C ALA A 299 -1.86 -6.10 22.17
N VAL A 300 -1.60 -5.04 21.39
CA VAL A 300 -1.72 -5.05 19.93
C VAL A 300 -0.73 -6.04 19.31
N ALA A 301 0.53 -6.03 19.73
CA ALA A 301 1.55 -6.94 19.24
C ALA A 301 1.25 -8.40 19.59
N GLN A 302 0.81 -8.67 20.80
CA GLN A 302 0.39 -10.01 21.22
C GLN A 302 -0.79 -10.52 20.41
N TRP A 303 -1.80 -9.66 20.15
CA TRP A 303 -2.94 -10.01 19.31
C TRP A 303 -2.50 -10.35 17.88
N HIS A 304 -1.67 -9.51 17.27
CA HIS A 304 -1.15 -9.74 15.91
C HIS A 304 -0.35 -11.06 15.83
N SER A 305 0.50 -11.32 16.81
CA SER A 305 1.28 -12.55 16.89
C SER A 305 0.40 -13.79 17.00
N GLU A 306 -0.63 -13.73 17.87
CA GLU A 306 -1.59 -14.82 18.06
C GLU A 306 -2.41 -15.08 16.78
N MET A 307 -2.94 -14.03 16.13
CA MET A 307 -3.76 -14.15 14.92
C MET A 307 -2.93 -14.58 13.72
N ALA A 308 -1.73 -14.04 13.54
CA ALA A 308 -0.80 -14.47 12.48
C ALA A 308 -0.40 -15.94 12.64
N SER A 309 -0.08 -16.38 13.87
CA SER A 309 0.24 -17.79 14.15
C SER A 309 -0.92 -18.70 13.85
N TYR A 310 -2.15 -18.30 14.23
CA TYR A 310 -3.35 -19.07 13.92
C TYR A 310 -3.58 -19.18 12.40
N ILE A 311 -3.53 -18.07 11.66
CA ILE A 311 -3.70 -18.10 10.20
C ILE A 311 -2.62 -18.98 9.55
N ARG A 312 -1.36 -18.86 9.96
CA ARG A 312 -0.28 -19.71 9.45
C ARG A 312 -0.49 -21.20 9.72
N SER A 313 -1.22 -21.53 10.81
CA SER A 313 -1.52 -22.93 11.14
C SER A 313 -2.59 -23.54 10.23
N ILE A 314 -3.55 -22.74 9.76
CA ILE A 314 -4.71 -23.19 8.98
C ILE A 314 -4.58 -22.92 7.47
N ASP A 315 -3.70 -22.02 7.05
CA ASP A 315 -3.47 -21.68 5.64
C ASP A 315 -2.41 -22.64 5.04
N PRO A 316 -2.82 -23.62 4.22
CA PRO A 316 -1.91 -24.61 3.66
C PRO A 316 -0.98 -24.01 2.60
N TYR A 317 -1.35 -22.85 2.07
CA TYR A 317 -0.60 -22.15 1.04
C TYR A 317 0.39 -21.14 1.62
N LYS A 318 0.29 -20.80 2.91
CA LYS A 318 1.20 -19.88 3.60
C LYS A 318 1.27 -18.51 2.92
N HIS A 319 0.10 -17.90 2.66
CA HIS A 319 0.07 -16.52 2.20
C HIS A 319 0.81 -15.59 3.15
N LEU A 320 1.30 -14.49 2.62
CA LEU A 320 1.95 -13.44 3.40
C LEU A 320 0.94 -12.79 4.35
N ILE A 321 1.42 -12.39 5.53
CA ILE A 321 0.61 -11.72 6.54
C ILE A 321 1.26 -10.39 6.89
N THR A 322 0.46 -9.34 6.92
CA THR A 322 0.89 -7.99 7.27
C THR A 322 -0.17 -7.22 8.08
N THR A 323 0.15 -6.01 8.41
CA THR A 323 -0.72 -4.99 9.00
C THR A 323 -0.22 -3.63 8.53
N SER A 324 -0.87 -2.52 8.87
CA SER A 324 -0.29 -1.21 8.68
C SER A 324 -0.17 -0.43 10.00
N SER A 325 1.00 0.17 10.17
CA SER A 325 1.34 1.02 11.31
C SER A 325 2.40 2.02 10.85
N PRO A 326 2.33 3.30 11.24
CA PRO A 326 3.33 4.30 10.86
C PRO A 326 4.65 4.15 11.59
N ASP A 327 4.69 3.49 12.74
CA ASP A 327 5.93 3.35 13.53
C ASP A 327 6.68 2.05 13.19
N PRO A 328 7.81 2.15 12.46
CA PRO A 328 8.64 0.98 12.14
C PRO A 328 9.25 0.28 13.35
N SER A 329 9.32 0.94 14.50
CA SER A 329 9.81 0.33 15.75
C SER A 329 8.75 -0.44 16.51
N SER A 330 7.49 -0.40 16.05
CA SER A 330 6.38 -1.11 16.71
C SER A 330 6.65 -2.62 16.79
N PRO A 331 6.46 -3.26 17.96
CA PRO A 331 6.65 -4.70 18.14
C PRO A 331 5.67 -5.55 17.29
N VAL A 332 4.63 -4.95 16.75
CA VAL A 332 3.68 -5.60 15.83
C VAL A 332 4.40 -6.22 14.63
N TRP A 333 5.45 -5.57 14.13
CA TRP A 333 6.18 -6.00 12.94
C TRP A 333 6.95 -7.31 13.11
N GLU A 334 7.23 -7.74 14.33
CA GLU A 334 7.96 -9.01 14.57
C GLU A 334 7.24 -10.21 13.97
N SER A 335 5.91 -10.23 14.05
CA SER A 335 5.07 -11.32 13.56
C SER A 335 4.59 -11.16 12.12
N MET A 336 4.83 -10.00 11.47
CA MET A 336 4.44 -9.72 10.09
C MET A 336 5.52 -10.14 9.09
N ASP A 337 5.13 -10.44 7.84
CA ASP A 337 6.07 -10.89 6.80
C ASP A 337 6.74 -9.73 6.06
N PHE A 338 6.12 -8.54 6.06
CA PHE A 338 6.66 -7.32 5.45
C PHE A 338 6.12 -6.07 6.14
N PHE A 339 6.85 -4.95 5.96
CA PHE A 339 6.49 -3.64 6.48
C PHE A 339 5.72 -2.84 5.44
N GLN A 340 4.71 -2.10 5.90
CA GLN A 340 4.07 -1.03 5.12
C GLN A 340 3.72 0.15 6.02
N GLU A 341 3.94 1.34 5.50
CA GLU A 341 3.64 2.61 6.16
C GLU A 341 2.74 3.46 5.28
N HIS A 342 2.10 4.48 5.86
CA HIS A 342 1.20 5.39 5.18
C HIS A 342 1.67 6.82 5.39
N PHE A 343 1.75 7.60 4.29
CA PHE A 343 2.18 8.98 4.35
C PHE A 343 1.34 9.86 3.42
N TYR A 344 0.96 11.02 3.91
CA TYR A 344 0.21 12.01 3.15
C TYR A 344 0.94 13.35 3.20
N ASN A 345 1.22 13.92 2.04
CA ASN A 345 1.85 15.23 1.90
C ASN A 345 1.49 15.86 0.56
N ASP A 346 1.47 17.20 0.49
CA ASP A 346 1.19 17.91 -0.75
C ASP A 346 2.35 17.83 -1.76
N ASP A 347 3.58 17.54 -1.32
CA ASP A 347 4.66 17.14 -2.22
C ASP A 347 4.66 15.60 -2.37
N PRO A 348 4.41 15.08 -3.58
CA PRO A 348 4.32 13.64 -3.85
C PRO A 348 5.65 12.91 -3.62
N ALA A 349 6.77 13.61 -3.77
CA ALA A 349 8.07 12.99 -3.55
C ALA A 349 8.33 12.74 -2.05
N ILE A 350 7.68 13.51 -1.19
CA ILE A 350 7.72 13.34 0.26
C ILE A 350 6.74 12.24 0.67
N ALA A 351 5.47 12.36 0.24
CA ALA A 351 4.43 11.40 0.59
C ALA A 351 4.79 9.95 0.19
N ALA A 352 5.33 9.76 -0.99
CA ALA A 352 5.58 8.43 -1.54
C ALA A 352 6.96 7.83 -1.19
N SER A 353 7.90 8.62 -0.65
CA SER A 353 9.23 8.11 -0.31
C SER A 353 9.24 7.22 0.94
N GLY A 354 8.37 7.49 1.90
CA GLY A 354 8.32 6.72 3.14
C GLY A 354 9.60 6.84 3.96
N ASP A 355 10.05 5.73 4.53
CA ASP A 355 11.30 5.69 5.30
C ASP A 355 12.50 6.08 4.42
N PRO A 356 13.33 7.03 4.84
CA PRO A 356 14.48 7.48 4.06
C PRO A 356 15.58 6.43 3.92
N ASN A 357 15.56 5.38 4.72
CA ASN A 357 16.52 4.29 4.69
C ASN A 357 15.87 2.90 4.75
N PRO A 358 15.12 2.47 3.70
CA PRO A 358 14.47 1.16 3.68
C PRO A 358 15.45 -0.02 3.77
N SER A 359 16.74 0.21 3.51
CA SER A 359 17.76 -0.85 3.60
C SER A 359 18.02 -1.33 5.05
N ARG A 360 17.53 -0.60 6.06
CA ARG A 360 17.55 -1.04 7.46
C ARG A 360 16.61 -2.20 7.74
N PHE A 361 15.58 -2.38 6.92
CA PHE A 361 14.62 -3.46 7.09
C PHE A 361 15.19 -4.79 6.60
N THR A 362 14.94 -5.84 7.36
CA THR A 362 15.33 -7.22 7.01
C THR A 362 14.24 -7.98 6.25
N LYS A 363 13.08 -7.37 6.10
CA LYS A 363 11.89 -7.85 5.39
C LYS A 363 11.54 -6.88 4.26
N PRO A 364 10.70 -7.25 3.28
CA PRO A 364 10.21 -6.30 2.30
C PRO A 364 9.56 -5.08 2.96
N TYR A 365 9.75 -3.92 2.34
CA TYR A 365 9.20 -2.64 2.79
C TYR A 365 8.66 -1.85 1.60
N PHE A 366 7.53 -1.20 1.78
CA PHE A 366 6.95 -0.24 0.82
C PHE A 366 5.97 0.71 1.51
N VAL A 367 5.55 1.75 0.79
CA VAL A 367 4.48 2.66 1.22
C VAL A 367 3.14 2.11 0.74
N GLY A 368 2.30 1.66 1.67
CA GLY A 368 1.00 1.03 1.43
C GLY A 368 -0.12 2.01 1.11
N GLU A 369 0.02 3.26 1.58
CA GLU A 369 -0.85 4.37 1.22
C GLU A 369 -0.05 5.66 1.11
N TRP A 370 -0.28 6.43 0.05
CA TRP A 370 0.20 7.79 -0.06
C TRP A 370 -0.77 8.64 -0.89
N GLY A 371 -0.76 9.93 -0.64
CA GLY A 371 -1.64 10.89 -1.33
C GLY A 371 -1.41 12.32 -0.88
N ALA A 372 -2.21 13.25 -1.40
CA ALA A 372 -2.25 14.62 -0.93
C ALA A 372 -2.97 14.71 0.43
N THR A 373 -2.64 15.73 1.22
CA THR A 373 -3.22 15.92 2.57
C THR A 373 -4.72 16.19 2.59
N ASN A 374 -5.29 16.60 1.46
CA ASN A 374 -6.72 16.88 1.33
C ASN A 374 -7.60 15.63 1.14
N GLY A 375 -7.00 14.45 0.89
CA GLY A 375 -7.72 13.19 0.67
C GLY A 375 -8.60 13.16 -0.60
N ALA A 376 -8.36 14.07 -1.56
CA ALA A 376 -9.16 14.21 -2.78
C ALA A 376 -8.30 14.20 -4.06
N GLY A 377 -7.02 13.90 -3.92
CA GLY A 377 -6.02 13.99 -4.97
C GLY A 377 -5.49 15.42 -5.18
N PRO A 378 -4.45 15.59 -6.00
CA PRO A 378 -3.85 16.88 -6.28
C PRO A 378 -4.81 17.76 -7.10
N THR A 379 -4.78 19.06 -6.86
CA THR A 379 -5.62 20.03 -7.55
C THR A 379 -5.14 20.33 -8.97
N GLU A 380 -3.83 20.17 -9.22
CA GLU A 380 -3.18 20.48 -10.51
C GLU A 380 -2.16 19.40 -10.88
N ASN A 381 -1.89 19.24 -12.18
CA ASN A 381 -0.84 18.35 -12.73
C ASN A 381 -0.84 16.91 -12.20
N GLY A 382 -2.02 16.29 -12.05
CA GLY A 382 -2.17 14.98 -11.43
C GLY A 382 -1.31 13.86 -12.02
N ALA A 383 -1.08 13.86 -13.33
CA ALA A 383 -0.21 12.88 -13.98
C ALA A 383 1.26 13.03 -13.54
N GLU A 384 1.75 14.27 -13.41
CA GLU A 384 3.10 14.55 -12.90
C GLU A 384 3.20 14.22 -11.41
N PHE A 385 2.18 14.58 -10.63
CA PHE A 385 2.09 14.24 -9.21
C PHE A 385 2.27 12.73 -8.98
N LEU A 386 1.51 11.90 -9.72
CA LEU A 386 1.61 10.44 -9.66
C LEU A 386 3.01 9.94 -10.05
N ARG A 387 3.56 10.42 -11.17
CA ARG A 387 4.91 10.00 -11.61
C ARG A 387 5.97 10.33 -10.58
N ARG A 388 5.95 11.58 -10.05
CA ARG A 388 6.91 12.02 -9.03
C ARG A 388 6.83 11.18 -7.77
N GLY A 389 5.62 10.86 -7.31
CA GLY A 389 5.43 9.98 -6.15
C GLY A 389 5.94 8.56 -6.42
N LEU A 390 5.48 7.92 -7.50
CA LEU A 390 5.87 6.56 -7.84
C LEU A 390 7.40 6.40 -7.93
N TRP A 391 8.07 7.28 -8.69
CA TRP A 391 9.52 7.21 -8.84
C TRP A 391 10.27 7.59 -7.56
N SER A 392 9.75 8.51 -6.76
CA SER A 392 10.37 8.85 -5.47
C SER A 392 10.39 7.65 -4.52
N GLY A 393 9.29 6.91 -4.42
CA GLY A 393 9.23 5.71 -3.59
C GLY A 393 10.06 4.55 -4.15
N ILE A 394 10.03 4.31 -5.45
CA ILE A 394 10.86 3.25 -6.08
C ILE A 394 12.36 3.52 -5.86
N MET A 395 12.79 4.79 -5.96
CA MET A 395 14.20 5.17 -5.80
C MET A 395 14.70 5.13 -4.36
N THR A 396 13.86 4.85 -3.38
CA THR A 396 14.32 4.49 -2.02
C THR A 396 14.89 3.07 -1.94
N GLY A 397 14.65 2.25 -2.97
CA GLY A 397 14.99 0.83 -2.96
C GLY A 397 13.92 -0.05 -2.33
N ALA A 398 12.71 0.47 -2.16
CA ALA A 398 11.55 -0.25 -1.68
C ALA A 398 11.26 -1.53 -2.50
N SER A 399 10.49 -2.43 -1.93
CA SER A 399 10.21 -3.77 -2.49
C SER A 399 9.04 -3.79 -3.47
N ALA A 400 8.31 -2.67 -3.53
CA ALA A 400 7.17 -2.41 -4.41
C ALA A 400 7.10 -0.93 -4.76
N ALA A 401 6.34 -0.57 -5.77
CA ALA A 401 5.95 0.82 -5.99
C ALA A 401 5.02 1.29 -4.85
N PRO A 402 5.08 2.57 -4.44
CA PRO A 402 4.18 3.09 -3.43
C PRO A 402 2.74 3.11 -3.95
N MET A 403 1.76 2.73 -3.10
CA MET A 403 0.35 2.63 -3.47
C MET A 403 -0.39 3.95 -3.26
N PHE A 404 -0.78 4.60 -4.33
CA PHE A 404 -1.62 5.80 -4.26
C PHE A 404 -2.99 5.47 -3.68
N TRP A 405 -3.51 6.38 -2.79
CA TRP A 405 -4.76 6.12 -2.08
C TRP A 405 -6.01 6.46 -2.89
N ASP A 406 -6.03 7.59 -3.58
CA ASP A 406 -7.24 8.12 -4.20
C ASP A 406 -7.54 7.43 -5.55
N TRP A 407 -8.02 6.17 -5.54
CA TRP A 407 -8.34 5.41 -6.77
C TRP A 407 -9.46 6.05 -7.58
N ASP A 408 -10.38 6.78 -6.93
CA ASP A 408 -11.40 7.57 -7.61
C ASP A 408 -10.79 8.66 -8.48
N TYR A 409 -9.75 9.31 -7.98
CA TYR A 409 -9.00 10.32 -8.72
C TYR A 409 -8.32 9.70 -9.94
N ILE A 410 -7.68 8.54 -9.79
CA ILE A 410 -7.07 7.82 -10.91
C ILE A 410 -8.13 7.46 -11.95
N HIS A 411 -9.29 6.93 -11.52
CA HIS A 411 -10.34 6.51 -12.43
C HIS A 411 -10.97 7.67 -13.19
N ARG A 412 -11.28 8.77 -12.52
CA ARG A 412 -11.89 9.98 -13.10
C ARG A 412 -11.02 10.65 -14.16
N HIS A 413 -9.70 10.64 -13.94
CA HIS A 413 -8.73 11.28 -14.83
C HIS A 413 -8.02 10.30 -15.77
N ASP A 414 -8.39 9.02 -15.72
CA ASP A 414 -7.81 7.93 -16.53
C ASP A 414 -6.27 7.81 -16.41
N PHE A 415 -5.75 7.97 -15.19
CA PHE A 415 -4.30 7.96 -14.93
C PHE A 415 -3.68 6.56 -14.82
N TYR A 416 -4.41 5.49 -15.12
CA TYR A 416 -3.90 4.12 -15.15
C TYR A 416 -2.62 3.97 -16.00
N LYS A 417 -2.59 4.65 -17.16
CA LYS A 417 -1.40 4.64 -18.03
C LYS A 417 -0.14 5.11 -17.32
N GLN A 418 -0.23 6.07 -16.40
CA GLN A 418 0.94 6.60 -15.66
C GLN A 418 1.56 5.52 -14.78
N ILE A 419 0.72 4.72 -14.09
CA ILE A 419 1.16 3.62 -13.24
C ILE A 419 1.67 2.47 -14.09
N GLY A 420 0.98 2.13 -15.18
CA GLY A 420 1.38 1.08 -16.11
C GLY A 420 2.71 1.37 -16.83
N VAL A 421 2.97 2.62 -17.19
CA VAL A 421 4.28 3.05 -17.73
C VAL A 421 5.38 2.82 -16.69
N THR A 422 5.10 3.12 -15.42
CA THR A 422 6.04 2.84 -14.34
C THR A 422 6.33 1.33 -14.23
N ALA A 423 5.31 0.47 -14.27
CA ALA A 423 5.48 -0.98 -14.27
C ALA A 423 6.34 -1.47 -15.44
N LYS A 424 6.08 -0.95 -16.65
CA LYS A 424 6.88 -1.25 -17.86
C LYS A 424 8.36 -0.89 -17.68
N ILE A 425 8.64 0.31 -17.17
CA ILE A 425 10.03 0.78 -16.99
C ILE A 425 10.74 -0.01 -15.88
N VAL A 426 10.08 -0.29 -14.76
CA VAL A 426 10.60 -1.12 -13.66
C VAL A 426 11.06 -2.48 -14.16
N ASN A 427 10.23 -3.15 -14.98
CA ASN A 427 10.58 -4.44 -15.58
C ASN A 427 11.72 -4.29 -16.59
N ALA A 428 11.66 -3.32 -17.49
CA ALA A 428 12.70 -3.07 -18.48
C ALA A 428 14.04 -2.66 -17.85
N ALA A 429 14.01 -1.92 -16.75
CA ALA A 429 15.20 -1.57 -15.96
C ALA A 429 15.80 -2.76 -15.20
N GLY A 430 15.07 -3.87 -15.09
CA GLY A 430 15.54 -5.09 -14.41
C GLY A 430 15.55 -4.96 -12.88
N LEU A 431 14.65 -4.16 -12.30
CA LEU A 431 14.51 -4.01 -10.83
C LEU A 431 13.96 -5.25 -10.13
N PRO A 432 13.01 -6.04 -10.73
CA PRO A 432 12.51 -7.25 -10.07
C PRO A 432 13.66 -8.22 -9.74
N GLY A 433 13.65 -8.77 -8.51
CA GLY A 433 14.67 -9.73 -8.06
C GLY A 433 16.05 -9.13 -7.72
N ARG A 434 16.24 -7.82 -7.78
CA ARG A 434 17.49 -7.15 -7.42
C ARG A 434 17.47 -6.70 -5.95
N GLY A 435 17.98 -7.55 -5.07
CA GLY A 435 18.17 -7.22 -3.66
C GLY A 435 19.54 -6.59 -3.36
N ASP A 436 20.41 -6.51 -4.34
CA ASP A 436 21.77 -5.96 -4.28
C ASP A 436 21.85 -4.46 -4.62
N LEU A 437 20.77 -3.91 -5.19
CA LEU A 437 20.67 -2.47 -5.46
C LEU A 437 20.66 -1.68 -4.14
N ARG A 438 21.49 -0.66 -4.08
CA ARG A 438 21.57 0.27 -2.94
C ARG A 438 21.23 1.67 -3.40
N GLN A 439 20.50 2.38 -2.56
CA GLN A 439 20.28 3.80 -2.77
C GLN A 439 21.61 4.54 -2.78
N THR A 440 21.77 5.44 -3.71
CA THR A 440 22.93 6.32 -3.81
C THR A 440 22.47 7.74 -4.09
N LYS A 441 23.30 8.71 -3.68
CA LYS A 441 23.11 10.11 -4.03
C LYS A 441 24.03 10.47 -5.20
N PRO A 442 23.48 10.58 -6.44
CA PRO A 442 24.28 10.99 -7.58
C PRO A 442 24.80 12.42 -7.43
N GLN A 443 25.97 12.69 -7.95
CA GLN A 443 26.49 14.06 -8.03
C GLN A 443 25.92 14.72 -9.28
N VAL A 444 25.29 15.88 -9.10
CA VAL A 444 24.67 16.64 -10.19
C VAL A 444 25.52 17.88 -10.48
N ASN A 445 25.91 18.03 -11.75
CA ASN A 445 26.52 19.26 -12.24
C ASN A 445 25.54 19.96 -13.18
N CYS A 446 24.94 21.05 -12.66
CA CYS A 446 23.95 21.87 -13.36
C CYS A 446 24.14 23.32 -12.95
N LYS A 447 24.20 24.22 -13.94
CA LYS A 447 24.39 25.67 -13.68
C LYS A 447 23.09 26.36 -13.26
N ASP A 448 21.96 25.84 -13.73
CA ASP A 448 20.65 26.45 -13.45
C ASP A 448 20.19 26.07 -12.03
N LEU A 449 19.69 27.07 -11.32
CA LEU A 449 19.11 26.88 -10.00
C LEU A 449 17.59 26.74 -10.09
N GLY A 450 17.06 25.86 -9.26
CA GLY A 450 15.63 25.60 -9.05
C GLY A 450 15.25 25.64 -7.58
N PRO A 451 13.97 25.42 -7.27
CA PRO A 451 13.49 25.38 -5.89
C PRO A 451 14.06 24.20 -5.12
N LEU A 452 14.31 24.40 -3.83
CA LEU A 452 14.52 23.32 -2.84
C LEU A 452 13.23 23.17 -2.04
N VAL A 453 12.70 21.96 -1.94
CA VAL A 453 11.53 21.66 -1.11
C VAL A 453 11.96 20.83 0.09
N VAL A 454 11.75 21.36 1.29
CA VAL A 454 12.02 20.70 2.56
C VAL A 454 10.69 20.41 3.27
N ALA A 455 10.56 19.22 3.87
CA ALA A 455 9.37 18.87 4.63
C ALA A 455 9.69 18.38 6.04
N PRO A 456 8.73 18.55 6.97
CA PRO A 456 8.79 17.95 8.30
C PRO A 456 8.82 16.44 8.24
N GLN A 457 9.48 15.82 9.24
CA GLN A 457 9.50 14.37 9.43
C GLN A 457 9.05 13.96 10.84
N GLN A 458 9.11 14.88 11.81
CA GLN A 458 8.61 14.61 13.16
C GLN A 458 7.12 14.95 13.23
N ASP A 459 6.31 14.00 13.64
CA ASP A 459 4.87 14.19 13.89
C ASP A 459 4.60 14.78 15.28
N TRP A 460 3.36 14.67 15.78
CA TRP A 460 2.96 15.17 17.10
C TRP A 460 3.90 14.72 18.22
N GLY A 461 4.34 15.64 19.06
CA GLY A 461 5.17 15.37 20.24
C GLY A 461 6.13 16.50 20.58
N ALA A 462 6.90 16.30 21.64
CA ALA A 462 7.90 17.27 22.08
C ALA A 462 9.03 17.41 21.04
N VAL A 463 9.30 18.65 20.66
CA VAL A 463 10.35 18.98 19.69
C VAL A 463 11.72 18.78 20.32
N GLN A 464 12.55 17.94 19.70
CA GLN A 464 13.89 17.59 20.21
C GLN A 464 14.99 18.45 19.57
N ARG A 465 14.76 18.96 18.37
CA ARG A 465 15.72 19.76 17.62
C ARG A 465 15.09 21.06 17.14
N PHE A 466 15.81 22.17 17.32
CA PHE A 466 15.31 23.51 17.01
C PHE A 466 16.13 24.23 15.94
N GLU A 467 17.36 23.76 15.68
CA GLU A 467 18.30 24.39 14.74
C GLU A 467 18.53 23.47 13.54
N PHE A 468 18.31 23.99 12.34
CA PHE A 468 18.44 23.23 11.09
C PHE A 468 19.29 24.01 10.08
N ARG A 469 20.42 23.44 9.69
CA ARG A 469 21.22 23.96 8.59
C ARG A 469 20.66 23.44 7.27
N ILE A 470 20.17 24.35 6.41
CA ILE A 470 19.62 24.00 5.12
C ILE A 470 20.71 24.11 4.05
N THR A 471 20.87 23.05 3.30
CA THR A 471 21.80 22.96 2.17
C THR A 471 21.05 22.56 0.90
N PRO A 472 21.61 22.78 -0.30
CA PRO A 472 21.01 22.33 -1.57
C PRO A 472 20.68 20.83 -1.61
N ASP A 473 21.24 20.08 -0.67
CA ASP A 473 21.10 18.62 -0.56
C ASP A 473 19.90 18.15 0.25
N ASN A 474 19.20 19.04 0.94
CA ASN A 474 18.06 18.71 1.81
C ASN A 474 16.71 18.63 1.04
N ASP A 475 16.69 18.15 -0.21
CA ASP A 475 15.47 18.00 -1.00
C ASP A 475 14.62 16.82 -0.44
N GLY A 476 13.50 17.13 0.20
CA GLY A 476 12.58 16.16 0.81
C GLY A 476 12.48 16.23 2.34
N PRO A 477 12.17 15.11 2.99
CA PRO A 477 12.02 15.05 4.45
C PRO A 477 13.31 15.43 5.19
N LEU A 478 13.18 16.33 6.17
CA LEU A 478 14.30 16.75 7.01
C LEU A 478 14.18 16.14 8.42
N PRO A 479 15.08 15.24 8.81
CA PRO A 479 15.03 14.55 10.09
C PRO A 479 14.93 15.49 11.28
N GLY A 480 13.91 15.27 12.13
CA GLY A 480 13.66 16.03 13.34
C GLY A 480 13.00 17.39 13.15
N LEU A 481 12.71 17.82 11.89
CA LEU A 481 11.90 19.02 11.65
C LEU A 481 10.43 18.69 12.02
N PRO A 482 9.83 19.42 12.98
CA PRO A 482 8.46 19.13 13.40
C PRO A 482 7.42 19.58 12.38
N SER A 483 6.36 18.77 12.20
CA SER A 483 5.17 19.16 11.45
C SER A 483 4.24 20.02 12.30
N PHE A 484 4.07 19.69 13.59
CA PHE A 484 3.26 20.48 14.49
C PHE A 484 4.08 21.62 15.11
N ILE A 485 3.70 22.85 14.83
CA ILE A 485 4.28 24.04 15.42
C ILE A 485 3.36 24.48 16.56
N HIS A 486 3.79 24.18 17.78
CA HIS A 486 2.99 24.30 18.99
C HIS A 486 2.89 25.76 19.48
N GLY A 487 1.68 26.17 19.83
CA GLY A 487 1.39 27.45 20.46
C GLY A 487 1.40 27.38 21.98
N ARG A 488 0.74 28.36 22.61
CA ARG A 488 0.75 28.58 24.06
C ARG A 488 0.25 27.37 24.86
N PHE A 489 -0.75 26.65 24.37
CA PHE A 489 -1.32 25.49 25.08
C PHE A 489 -0.38 24.29 25.16
N HIS A 490 0.60 24.21 24.28
CA HIS A 490 1.58 23.12 24.17
C HIS A 490 3.01 23.66 24.14
N ARG A 491 3.26 24.80 24.79
CA ARG A 491 4.57 25.46 24.80
C ARG A 491 5.66 24.63 25.49
N ASP A 492 5.29 23.72 26.38
CA ASP A 492 6.18 22.72 26.97
C ASP A 492 6.74 21.73 25.94
N MET A 493 5.99 21.43 24.89
CA MET A 493 6.45 20.59 23.77
C MET A 493 7.37 21.35 22.80
N MET A 494 7.22 22.69 22.71
CA MET A 494 8.04 23.54 21.83
C MET A 494 8.40 24.86 22.56
N PRO A 495 9.39 24.83 23.46
CA PRO A 495 9.71 25.99 24.32
C PRO A 495 10.34 27.18 23.59
N LYS A 496 10.85 27.01 22.38
CA LYS A 496 11.46 28.06 21.55
C LYS A 496 11.17 27.83 20.06
N PRO A 497 11.32 28.90 19.21
CA PRO A 497 11.14 28.81 17.76
C PRO A 497 12.05 27.75 17.11
N ILE A 498 11.62 27.28 15.91
CA ILE A 498 12.46 26.54 14.98
C ILE A 498 13.30 27.52 14.18
N THR A 499 14.59 27.32 14.07
CA THR A 499 15.50 28.16 13.31
C THR A 499 16.10 27.43 12.13
N LEU A 500 15.95 28.00 10.93
CA LEU A 500 16.57 27.53 9.70
C LEU A 500 17.76 28.41 9.35
N HIS A 501 18.95 27.83 9.29
CA HIS A 501 20.15 28.52 8.83
C HIS A 501 20.32 28.34 7.33
N LEU A 502 20.24 29.44 6.58
CA LEU A 502 20.28 29.48 5.12
C LEU A 502 21.57 30.16 4.64
N LYS A 503 22.15 29.66 3.54
CA LYS A 503 23.23 30.33 2.83
C LYS A 503 22.79 30.55 1.38
N CYS A 504 22.34 31.77 1.09
CA CYS A 504 21.76 32.14 -0.19
C CYS A 504 22.82 32.78 -1.09
N SER A 505 23.09 32.18 -2.25
CA SER A 505 24.03 32.76 -3.23
C SER A 505 23.44 33.98 -3.92
N ASN A 506 22.11 34.08 -4.02
CA ASN A 506 21.35 35.18 -4.59
C ASN A 506 20.16 35.50 -3.71
N PRO A 507 19.56 36.71 -3.81
CA PRO A 507 18.28 36.97 -3.14
C PRO A 507 17.25 35.93 -3.58
N THR A 508 16.49 35.42 -2.61
CA THR A 508 15.51 34.35 -2.83
C THR A 508 14.24 34.57 -2.02
N ALA A 509 13.16 33.88 -2.39
CA ALA A 509 11.94 33.77 -1.63
C ALA A 509 11.87 32.44 -0.90
N VAL A 510 11.52 32.45 0.37
CA VAL A 510 11.19 31.25 1.18
C VAL A 510 9.69 31.22 1.40
N ARG A 511 9.03 30.18 0.88
CA ARG A 511 7.59 29.96 1.07
C ARG A 511 7.38 28.91 2.15
N ILE A 512 6.52 29.23 3.11
CA ILE A 512 6.12 28.37 4.21
C ILE A 512 4.68 27.96 3.99
N ALA A 513 4.43 26.70 3.68
CA ALA A 513 3.09 26.15 3.47
C ALA A 513 2.56 25.51 4.75
N ILE A 514 1.33 25.87 5.12
CA ILE A 514 0.59 25.34 6.27
C ILE A 514 -0.58 24.53 5.72
N ALA A 515 -0.74 23.29 6.21
CA ALA A 515 -1.79 22.39 5.75
C ALA A 515 -3.10 22.59 6.52
N ARG A 516 -3.02 22.79 7.84
CA ARG A 516 -4.17 22.88 8.74
C ARG A 516 -3.79 23.51 10.08
N TRP A 517 -4.79 23.88 10.89
CA TRP A 517 -4.57 24.38 12.25
C TRP A 517 -5.71 23.97 13.19
N ALA A 518 -5.42 24.04 14.49
CA ALA A 518 -6.36 23.69 15.54
C ALA A 518 -7.59 24.61 15.56
N ARG A 519 -8.71 24.07 16.05
CA ARG A 519 -9.97 24.82 16.23
C ARG A 519 -9.82 26.07 17.10
N ALA A 520 -8.90 26.09 18.05
CA ALA A 520 -8.64 27.26 18.89
C ALA A 520 -7.91 28.41 18.16
N GLY A 521 -7.44 28.14 16.94
CA GLY A 521 -6.64 29.08 16.16
C GLY A 521 -5.16 29.05 16.52
N ALA A 522 -4.36 29.69 15.68
CA ALA A 522 -2.92 29.83 15.84
C ALA A 522 -2.43 31.15 15.25
N VAL A 523 -1.18 31.52 15.51
CA VAL A 523 -0.55 32.72 14.91
C VAL A 523 0.82 32.33 14.39
N VAL A 524 0.97 32.29 13.07
CA VAL A 524 2.27 32.08 12.45
C VAL A 524 3.11 33.33 12.58
N LYS A 525 4.28 33.21 13.17
CA LYS A 525 5.25 34.29 13.29
C LYS A 525 6.55 33.87 12.62
N LEU A 526 7.02 34.66 11.64
CA LEU A 526 8.29 34.46 10.96
C LEU A 526 9.23 35.63 11.24
N SER A 527 10.46 35.32 11.66
CA SER A 527 11.50 36.33 11.89
C SER A 527 12.73 36.02 11.07
N LEU A 528 13.31 37.02 10.40
CA LEU A 528 14.57 36.92 9.67
C LEU A 528 15.65 37.69 10.44
N ASP A 529 16.74 37.03 10.80
CA ASP A 529 17.86 37.58 11.57
C ASP A 529 17.40 38.31 12.85
N GLY A 530 16.43 37.69 13.56
CA GLY A 530 15.87 38.21 14.80
C GLY A 530 14.78 39.26 14.62
N SER A 531 14.51 39.74 13.39
CA SER A 531 13.49 40.75 13.13
C SER A 531 12.21 40.10 12.59
N GLU A 532 11.04 40.37 13.20
CA GLU A 532 9.77 39.85 12.69
C GLU A 532 9.48 40.45 11.30
N THR A 533 9.29 39.58 10.32
CA THR A 533 9.06 39.94 8.93
C THR A 533 7.61 39.66 8.48
N THR A 534 6.99 38.62 9.05
CA THR A 534 5.68 38.15 8.62
C THR A 534 4.91 37.58 9.81
N ARG A 535 3.63 38.00 9.89
CA ARG A 535 2.68 37.46 10.86
C ARG A 535 1.36 37.13 10.15
N LEU A 536 0.78 35.94 10.47
CA LEU A 536 -0.51 35.51 9.95
C LEU A 536 -1.37 34.96 11.08
N GLU A 537 -2.53 35.57 11.26
CA GLU A 537 -3.57 35.07 12.15
C GLU A 537 -4.31 33.92 11.47
N LEU A 538 -4.37 32.76 12.12
CA LEU A 538 -5.16 31.60 11.74
C LEU A 538 -6.37 31.57 12.69
N PRO A 539 -7.57 31.96 12.24
CA PRO A 539 -8.69 32.21 13.13
C PRO A 539 -9.23 30.93 13.76
N PRO A 540 -9.82 31.02 14.97
CA PRO A 540 -10.52 29.90 15.59
C PRO A 540 -11.77 29.50 14.78
N ALA A 541 -12.20 28.24 14.94
CA ALA A 541 -13.37 27.66 14.28
C ALA A 541 -14.04 26.61 15.19
N GLU A 542 -15.18 26.06 14.78
CA GLU A 542 -15.91 25.03 15.55
C GLU A 542 -15.14 23.70 15.57
N ALA A 543 -14.33 23.43 14.53
CA ALA A 543 -13.49 22.25 14.39
C ALA A 543 -12.11 22.62 13.85
N ASP A 544 -11.17 21.67 13.81
CA ASP A 544 -9.87 21.88 13.20
C ASP A 544 -10.02 22.24 11.71
N VAL A 545 -9.28 23.26 11.29
CA VAL A 545 -9.42 23.83 9.94
C VAL A 545 -8.46 23.17 8.97
N HIS A 546 -8.98 22.45 8.01
CA HIS A 546 -8.24 21.83 6.92
C HIS A 546 -8.23 22.74 5.69
N ARG A 547 -7.33 23.72 5.68
CA ARG A 547 -7.18 24.67 4.56
C ARG A 547 -5.72 25.01 4.38
N ARG A 548 -5.21 24.75 3.19
CA ARG A 548 -3.85 25.15 2.83
C ARG A 548 -3.74 26.69 2.79
N THR A 549 -2.70 27.20 3.40
CA THR A 549 -2.30 28.61 3.30
C THR A 549 -0.77 28.70 3.18
N GLU A 550 -0.26 29.79 2.63
CA GLU A 550 1.16 29.96 2.37
C GLU A 550 1.61 31.40 2.72
N LEU A 551 2.79 31.50 3.33
CA LEU A 551 3.47 32.75 3.61
C LEU A 551 4.78 32.81 2.85
N THR A 552 5.22 34.01 2.47
CA THR A 552 6.49 34.21 1.76
C THR A 552 7.37 35.20 2.54
N VAL A 553 8.64 34.84 2.71
CA VAL A 553 9.69 35.71 3.27
C VAL A 553 10.75 35.90 2.20
N ASN A 554 11.09 37.16 1.88
CA ASN A 554 12.19 37.49 0.98
C ASN A 554 13.50 37.47 1.77
N VAL A 555 14.44 36.66 1.35
CA VAL A 555 15.75 36.47 1.99
C VAL A 555 16.84 37.06 1.08
N PRO A 556 17.68 38.00 1.53
CA PRO A 556 18.78 38.54 0.75
C PRO A 556 19.85 37.48 0.42
N ALA A 557 20.84 37.84 -0.39
CA ALA A 557 22.05 37.03 -0.55
C ALA A 557 22.90 37.11 0.73
N GLY A 558 23.45 35.98 1.17
CA GLY A 558 24.24 35.92 2.41
C GLY A 558 23.86 34.73 3.28
N GLU A 559 24.37 34.74 4.52
CA GLU A 559 24.00 33.78 5.58
C GLU A 559 22.91 34.41 6.45
N HIS A 560 21.81 33.70 6.62
CA HIS A 560 20.62 34.18 7.31
C HIS A 560 20.04 33.13 8.24
N SER A 561 19.33 33.55 9.28
CA SER A 561 18.54 32.72 10.18
C SER A 561 17.04 33.07 10.02
N LEU A 562 16.23 32.09 9.62
CA LEU A 562 14.78 32.22 9.54
C LEU A 562 14.14 31.44 10.68
N GLU A 563 13.48 32.15 11.58
CA GLU A 563 12.74 31.56 12.70
C GLU A 563 11.27 31.34 12.32
N ILE A 564 10.73 30.20 12.72
CA ILE A 564 9.34 29.79 12.57
C ILE A 564 8.78 29.55 13.97
N ASP A 565 7.79 30.32 14.39
CA ASP A 565 7.16 30.24 15.71
C ASP A 565 5.63 30.27 15.60
N ASN A 566 4.98 29.87 16.68
CA ASN A 566 3.56 30.02 16.87
C ASN A 566 3.29 30.93 18.06
N ALA A 567 2.91 32.18 17.80
CA ALA A 567 2.59 33.15 18.82
C ALA A 567 1.11 33.07 19.30
N GLY A 568 0.35 32.13 18.78
CA GLY A 568 -1.05 31.89 19.11
C GLY A 568 -1.25 30.84 20.20
N ASP A 569 -2.50 30.36 20.32
CA ASP A 569 -2.94 29.51 21.42
C ASP A 569 -2.63 28.05 21.20
N ASP A 570 -3.01 27.49 20.05
CA ASP A 570 -2.92 26.06 19.79
C ASP A 570 -1.91 25.78 18.66
N TRP A 571 -1.97 24.66 17.99
CA TRP A 571 -1.00 24.26 16.98
C TRP A 571 -1.44 24.62 15.55
N TYR A 572 -0.45 24.70 14.65
CA TYR A 572 -0.66 24.57 13.20
C TYR A 572 0.31 23.53 12.62
N VAL A 573 -0.06 22.96 11.46
CA VAL A 573 0.75 21.95 10.77
C VAL A 573 1.50 22.59 9.61
N LEU A 574 2.81 22.58 9.72
CA LEU A 574 3.76 22.93 8.66
C LEU A 574 3.77 21.78 7.62
N SER A 575 3.48 22.08 6.36
CA SER A 575 3.48 21.10 5.26
C SER A 575 4.83 21.07 4.56
N THR A 576 5.25 22.19 3.97
CA THR A 576 6.52 22.29 3.23
C THR A 576 7.16 23.65 3.40
N ILE A 577 8.48 23.70 3.23
CA ILE A 577 9.27 24.92 3.11
C ILE A 577 9.93 24.89 1.73
N THR A 578 9.58 25.84 0.87
CA THR A 578 10.16 25.95 -0.47
C THR A 578 11.10 27.15 -0.54
N ILE A 579 12.35 26.91 -0.90
CA ILE A 579 13.36 27.98 -1.09
C ILE A 579 13.64 28.07 -2.59
N GLU A 580 13.24 29.19 -3.20
CA GLU A 580 13.38 29.42 -4.64
C GLU A 580 14.83 29.58 -5.06
N LYS A 581 15.19 29.12 -6.25
CA LYS A 581 16.54 29.29 -6.85
C LYS A 581 17.69 28.98 -5.86
N TYR A 582 17.54 27.91 -5.10
CA TYR A 582 18.46 27.59 -4.01
C TYR A 582 19.36 26.40 -4.30
N ALA A 583 18.89 25.48 -5.11
CA ALA A 583 19.62 24.24 -5.38
C ALA A 583 19.62 23.94 -6.91
N PRO A 584 20.49 23.05 -7.43
CA PRO A 584 20.53 22.75 -8.87
C PRO A 584 19.13 22.43 -9.42
N LYS A 585 18.74 23.01 -10.56
CA LYS A 585 17.45 22.74 -11.21
C LYS A 585 17.33 21.28 -11.65
N LEU A 586 18.45 20.66 -12.05
CA LEU A 586 18.53 19.24 -12.34
C LEU A 586 18.64 18.46 -11.00
N ARG A 587 17.77 17.46 -10.81
CA ARG A 587 17.77 16.57 -9.64
C ARG A 587 17.95 15.13 -10.07
N ALA A 588 18.58 14.32 -9.22
CA ALA A 588 18.74 12.90 -9.48
C ALA A 588 18.66 12.06 -8.20
N LYS A 589 17.97 10.93 -8.27
CA LYS A 589 18.03 9.82 -7.30
C LYS A 589 18.56 8.59 -8.03
N GLY A 590 19.29 7.70 -7.35
CA GLY A 590 19.90 6.53 -7.96
C GLY A 590 19.82 5.28 -7.12
N LEU A 591 19.67 4.15 -7.81
CA LEU A 591 19.89 2.81 -7.29
C LEU A 591 21.08 2.20 -8.01
N VAL A 592 22.03 1.61 -7.29
CA VAL A 592 23.27 1.09 -7.88
C VAL A 592 23.63 -0.28 -7.32
N ALA A 593 24.10 -1.15 -8.20
CA ALA A 593 24.86 -2.36 -7.95
C ALA A 593 26.10 -2.36 -8.86
N LYS A 594 26.99 -3.34 -8.74
CA LYS A 594 28.23 -3.39 -9.53
C LYS A 594 28.01 -3.41 -11.03
N ASP A 595 26.94 -4.05 -11.49
CA ASP A 595 26.61 -4.30 -12.90
C ASP A 595 25.41 -3.50 -13.45
N LEU A 596 24.72 -2.75 -12.57
CA LEU A 596 23.51 -2.03 -12.90
C LEU A 596 23.42 -0.72 -12.12
N ALA A 597 23.04 0.37 -12.80
CA ALA A 597 22.56 1.57 -12.16
C ALA A 597 21.24 2.01 -12.79
N VAL A 598 20.34 2.52 -11.96
CA VAL A 598 19.09 3.14 -12.37
C VAL A 598 19.04 4.53 -11.76
N LEU A 599 18.92 5.53 -12.62
CA LEU A 599 18.86 6.95 -12.26
C LEU A 599 17.49 7.49 -12.65
N TRP A 600 16.77 8.05 -11.70
CA TRP A 600 15.63 8.91 -11.98
C TRP A 600 16.09 10.36 -11.92
N VAL A 601 15.96 11.07 -13.03
CA VAL A 601 16.46 12.43 -13.22
C VAL A 601 15.27 13.32 -13.53
N ARG A 602 15.17 14.45 -12.85
CA ARG A 602 14.05 15.39 -13.02
C ARG A 602 14.49 16.84 -13.12
N ASN A 603 13.72 17.61 -13.83
CA ASN A 603 13.72 19.08 -13.84
C ASN A 603 12.84 19.55 -12.67
N SER A 604 13.38 20.29 -11.71
CA SER A 604 12.64 20.74 -10.52
C SER A 604 11.80 21.99 -10.77
N ALA A 605 11.93 22.63 -11.95
CA ALA A 605 11.18 23.81 -12.37
C ALA A 605 10.85 23.77 -13.87
N PRO A 606 10.04 22.79 -14.32
CA PRO A 606 9.78 22.56 -15.75
C PRO A 606 9.11 23.74 -16.44
N GLU A 607 8.33 24.55 -15.70
CA GLU A 607 7.67 25.78 -16.17
C GLU A 607 8.67 26.86 -16.61
N THR A 608 9.93 26.78 -16.18
CA THR A 608 10.99 27.73 -16.56
C THR A 608 11.82 27.25 -17.75
N GLY A 609 11.41 26.16 -18.42
CA GLY A 609 12.04 25.55 -19.59
C GLY A 609 12.92 24.36 -19.26
N ASP A 610 13.49 23.73 -20.30
CA ASP A 610 14.33 22.54 -20.20
C ASP A 610 15.60 22.80 -19.37
N VAL A 611 16.16 21.70 -18.84
CA VAL A 611 17.43 21.74 -18.09
C VAL A 611 18.45 20.76 -18.69
N SER A 612 19.71 21.15 -18.69
CA SER A 612 20.83 20.30 -19.11
C SER A 612 21.92 20.25 -18.03
N GLY A 613 22.71 19.19 -18.06
CA GLY A 613 23.81 19.00 -17.11
C GLY A 613 24.43 17.61 -17.22
N THR A 614 25.13 17.21 -16.17
CA THR A 614 25.64 15.85 -16.04
C THR A 614 25.28 15.26 -14.67
N VAL A 615 25.13 13.94 -14.62
CA VAL A 615 24.85 13.18 -13.41
C VAL A 615 25.90 12.09 -13.26
N ALA A 616 26.73 12.17 -12.23
CA ALA A 616 27.71 11.15 -11.91
C ALA A 616 27.17 10.18 -10.85
N ILE A 617 27.26 8.88 -11.12
CA ILE A 617 26.84 7.82 -10.23
C ILE A 617 28.03 6.93 -9.85
N SER A 618 28.20 6.67 -8.55
CA SER A 618 29.28 5.84 -8.00
C SER A 618 28.74 4.50 -7.47
N GLY A 619 29.62 3.50 -7.36
CA GLY A 619 29.28 2.14 -6.88
C GLY A 619 29.27 1.08 -7.97
N LEU A 620 29.57 1.45 -9.20
CA LEU A 620 29.71 0.55 -10.36
C LEU A 620 31.09 -0.14 -10.34
N GLU A 621 31.19 -1.29 -10.96
CA GLU A 621 32.51 -1.86 -11.30
C GLU A 621 33.16 -1.09 -12.47
N ASN A 622 34.50 -1.15 -12.57
CA ASN A 622 35.23 -0.57 -13.70
C ASN A 622 34.95 -1.36 -14.97
N SER A 623 34.00 -0.91 -15.78
CA SER A 623 33.57 -1.59 -16.99
C SER A 623 32.85 -0.63 -17.94
N ARG A 624 32.48 -1.14 -19.14
CA ARG A 624 31.61 -0.44 -20.10
C ARG A 624 30.15 -0.79 -19.81
N PHE A 625 29.29 0.21 -19.83
CA PHE A 625 27.85 0.10 -19.59
C PHE A 625 27.07 0.60 -20.80
N ALA A 626 26.10 -0.18 -21.25
CA ALA A 626 25.09 0.30 -22.19
C ALA A 626 24.17 1.28 -21.45
N LEU A 627 24.02 2.48 -22.03
CA LEU A 627 23.18 3.54 -21.50
C LEU A 627 21.85 3.56 -22.24
N TRP A 628 20.77 3.43 -21.49
CA TRP A 628 19.39 3.53 -21.93
C TRP A 628 18.69 4.70 -21.24
N LYS A 629 17.74 5.29 -21.96
CA LYS A 629 16.85 6.33 -21.46
C LYS A 629 15.40 5.88 -21.63
N PHE A 630 14.55 6.18 -20.66
CA PHE A 630 13.12 5.90 -20.66
C PHE A 630 12.36 7.19 -20.32
N ASN A 631 11.37 7.52 -21.13
CA ASN A 631 10.43 8.61 -20.85
C ASN A 631 9.38 8.10 -19.86
N THR A 632 9.24 8.79 -18.73
CA THR A 632 8.31 8.40 -17.65
C THR A 632 6.85 8.68 -17.96
N SER A 633 6.55 9.52 -18.96
CA SER A 633 5.18 9.86 -19.35
C SER A 633 4.53 8.85 -20.29
N ASP A 634 5.31 8.23 -21.18
CA ASP A 634 4.79 7.33 -22.23
C ASP A 634 5.48 5.96 -22.29
N GLY A 635 6.57 5.77 -21.53
CA GLY A 635 7.35 4.53 -21.50
C GLY A 635 8.14 4.25 -22.76
N THR A 636 8.36 5.25 -23.64
CA THR A 636 9.28 5.12 -24.77
C THR A 636 10.71 5.01 -24.27
N SER A 637 11.54 4.27 -25.01
CA SER A 637 12.95 4.06 -24.63
C SER A 637 13.89 4.25 -25.81
N ALA A 638 15.09 4.71 -25.51
CA ALA A 638 16.15 4.85 -26.47
C ALA A 638 17.49 4.40 -25.89
N ARG A 639 18.30 3.71 -26.73
CA ARG A 639 19.69 3.43 -26.37
C ARG A 639 20.54 4.63 -26.78
N LEU A 640 21.21 5.23 -25.79
CA LEU A 640 22.03 6.43 -25.99
C LEU A 640 23.51 6.11 -26.33
N GLY A 641 23.88 4.82 -26.29
CA GLY A 641 25.25 4.38 -26.52
C GLY A 641 25.87 3.65 -25.35
N THR A 642 27.12 3.93 -25.04
CA THR A 642 27.86 3.34 -23.92
C THR A 642 28.58 4.40 -23.11
N VAL A 643 28.62 4.21 -21.80
CA VAL A 643 29.47 4.96 -20.87
C VAL A 643 30.47 4.03 -20.21
N THR A 644 31.62 4.55 -19.79
CA THR A 644 32.65 3.77 -19.12
C THR A 644 32.75 4.22 -17.66
N ALA A 645 32.54 3.29 -16.73
CA ALA A 645 32.82 3.53 -15.33
C ALA A 645 34.32 3.43 -15.09
N LYS A 646 34.88 4.46 -14.45
CA LYS A 646 36.27 4.54 -14.01
C LYS A 646 36.29 4.86 -12.53
N ASN A 647 37.18 4.20 -11.78
CA ASN A 647 37.22 4.34 -10.30
C ASN A 647 35.84 4.16 -9.63
N GLY A 648 35.04 3.23 -10.18
CA GLY A 648 33.72 2.94 -9.65
C GLY A 648 32.63 3.95 -10.00
N SER A 649 32.90 4.97 -10.82
CA SER A 649 31.95 6.03 -11.17
C SER A 649 31.76 6.17 -12.68
N ALA A 650 30.54 6.49 -13.08
CA ALA A 650 30.17 6.82 -14.47
C ALA A 650 29.41 8.14 -14.52
N GLU A 651 29.65 8.91 -15.58
CA GLU A 651 28.97 10.18 -15.83
C GLU A 651 27.96 10.03 -16.97
N VAL A 652 26.73 10.50 -16.73
CA VAL A 652 25.61 10.47 -17.67
C VAL A 652 25.30 11.90 -18.11
N PRO A 653 25.45 12.21 -19.42
CA PRO A 653 25.04 13.52 -19.91
C PRO A 653 23.52 13.61 -20.03
N ILE A 654 22.95 14.68 -19.48
CA ILE A 654 21.54 15.02 -19.57
C ILE A 654 21.39 16.21 -20.51
N ARG A 655 20.56 16.04 -21.54
CA ARG A 655 20.36 17.05 -22.56
C ARG A 655 18.89 17.38 -22.70
N SER A 656 18.55 18.65 -22.55
CA SER A 656 17.19 19.21 -22.79
C SER A 656 16.08 18.40 -22.07
N LEU A 657 16.23 18.23 -20.76
CA LEU A 657 15.24 17.53 -19.95
C LEU A 657 14.07 18.47 -19.63
N ALA A 658 12.89 18.16 -20.19
CA ALA A 658 11.69 18.96 -19.99
C ALA A 658 11.04 18.69 -18.60
N SER A 659 10.87 17.43 -18.21
CA SER A 659 10.24 17.03 -16.94
C SER A 659 11.08 15.99 -16.19
N ASP A 660 10.84 14.72 -16.44
CA ASP A 660 11.59 13.64 -15.79
C ASP A 660 11.80 12.41 -16.70
N GLU A 661 12.92 11.74 -16.51
CA GLU A 661 13.33 10.55 -17.27
C GLU A 661 14.05 9.55 -16.36
N VAL A 662 14.04 8.28 -16.77
CA VAL A 662 14.84 7.23 -16.11
C VAL A 662 15.98 6.81 -17.03
N TYR A 663 17.20 6.82 -16.50
CA TYR A 663 18.41 6.36 -17.18
C TYR A 663 18.87 5.04 -16.56
N VAL A 664 19.18 4.06 -17.39
CA VAL A 664 19.64 2.74 -16.97
C VAL A 664 21.01 2.46 -17.56
N LEU A 665 21.97 2.21 -16.69
CA LEU A 665 23.31 1.76 -17.04
C LEU A 665 23.39 0.27 -16.77
N ARG A 666 23.53 -0.54 -17.80
CA ARG A 666 23.65 -2.00 -17.68
C ARG A 666 25.01 -2.43 -18.23
N LYS A 667 25.75 -3.23 -17.45
CA LYS A 667 27.04 -3.77 -17.89
C LYS A 667 26.91 -4.39 -19.27
N ALA A 668 27.72 -3.93 -20.21
CA ALA A 668 27.76 -4.50 -21.54
C ALA A 668 28.24 -5.95 -21.47
N ARG A 669 27.55 -6.87 -22.12
CA ARG A 669 28.08 -8.23 -22.32
C ARG A 669 29.29 -8.11 -23.25
N THR A 670 30.42 -8.62 -22.79
CA THR A 670 31.64 -8.75 -23.61
C THR A 670 31.39 -9.76 -24.72
#